data_d22012b417e6afd75ad0c990086383b9
#
_entry.id   d22012b417e6afd75ad0c990086383b9
#
_cell.length_a   1.000
_cell.length_b   1.000
_cell.length_c   1.000
_cell.angle_alpha   90.00
_cell.angle_beta   90.00
_cell.angle_gamma   90.00
#
_symmetry.space_group_name_H-M   'P 1'
#
loop_
_entity.id
_entity.type
_entity.pdbx_description
1 polymer ?
#
loop_
_entity_poly.entity_id
_entity_poly.type
_entity_poly.pdbx_seq_one_letter_code
_entity_poly.pdbx_strand_id
1 'polypeptide(L)'
;MKKHCKKIQRTTLFLILVLSIFGTAWGAGFPMTFTDSADKEITLPRQAQRVVSLVPSVTEMLLRIGAGDAVKGITYHSVLPKEAAGKAIIGGFFHPDLDRVAELQPDLIFYADLHQEAVQRFAGKATLVQLSPSSLEQSFEHLTLLGKIFGCEDKAGEIIAEEKAVLDLIAKKTAKIPKEQQQRVMRLMGRETIMAPGDDSFQNDYIRAAGGIAPEFGRTGNIISVSLKEWHAFNPQVLYACGGDRKALTILDQPGWKEVDAVRNKRIFFFHCDLTCRAATHQGYFTAWLASSIYKEEFGKPENFILPEQVVSRKPLELDVPYVDKAEIVESDIKDFRNKTVMLHLNKPMLVVSTLEGQRKGISTVANHYFPPPSWGLGHEQGLAGLRKTTQKALGLTGDSTALLFTGADMENLAVVKESFKDMEVTALVTAGVMGNAVRMGADEGRFYEPDSPDKKESKKPGTINMLLLTNMQLSPRAMTRAIISATEAKSAALQDMDIRSSQTRPDNQATGTGTDNIIVLEGQGLPIDSSGGHSKMGELIARAVYAGVQEAVHKQNGVVTERSVFQRLKERRIDLSILSRHFAGKDGDAQALRTQVEQLLLYPKYAGFITALMAVADDAGKGLVQDTAGVDLWCQSIAAEIAGKPVELPEPYSAEEGAEALPPVLVKGLAALFSGVTPLTN
;
A
#
# COMPACT_ATOMS: atom_id res chain seq x y z
N MET A 1 -47.63 -10.11 56.73
CA MET A 1 -47.45 -8.82 56.07
C MET A 1 -46.00 -8.33 55.95
N LYS A 2 -45.05 -8.55 56.88
CA LYS A 2 -43.70 -8.06 56.81
C LYS A 2 -42.75 -8.76 55.77
N LYS A 3 -43.10 -9.95 55.27
CA LYS A 3 -42.27 -10.65 54.26
C LYS A 3 -42.59 -10.25 52.80
N HIS A 4 -43.78 -9.70 52.53
CA HIS A 4 -44.15 -9.23 51.19
C HIS A 4 -43.57 -7.84 50.86
N CYS A 5 -43.44 -6.97 51.85
CA CYS A 5 -42.87 -5.61 51.65
C CYS A 5 -41.39 -5.61 51.30
N LYS A 6 -40.57 -6.57 51.81
CA LYS A 6 -39.14 -6.68 51.49
C LYS A 6 -38.85 -7.24 50.08
N LYS A 7 -39.82 -8.01 49.50
CA LYS A 7 -39.65 -8.54 48.14
C LYS A 7 -39.98 -7.48 47.09
N ILE A 8 -40.94 -6.61 47.34
CA ILE A 8 -41.30 -5.50 46.46
C ILE A 8 -40.20 -4.43 46.45
N GLN A 9 -39.61 -4.10 47.60
CA GLN A 9 -38.49 -3.15 47.65
C GLN A 9 -37.20 -3.66 46.94
N ARG A 10 -36.92 -4.97 47.00
CA ARG A 10 -35.78 -5.55 46.25
C ARG A 10 -36.02 -5.61 44.74
N THR A 11 -37.23 -5.85 44.29
CA THR A 11 -37.57 -5.89 42.87
C THR A 11 -37.61 -4.48 42.27
N THR A 12 -38.10 -3.49 43.02
CA THR A 12 -38.10 -2.08 42.58
C THR A 12 -36.68 -1.49 42.55
N LEU A 13 -35.81 -1.85 43.51
CA LEU A 13 -34.42 -1.43 43.50
C LEU A 13 -33.63 -2.07 42.37
N PHE A 14 -33.93 -3.34 42.02
CA PHE A 14 -33.31 -4.02 40.88
C PHE A 14 -33.80 -3.47 39.53
N LEU A 15 -35.07 -3.07 39.41
CA LEU A 15 -35.61 -2.42 38.22
C LEU A 15 -35.05 -1.00 38.03
N ILE A 16 -34.85 -0.25 39.12
CA ILE A 16 -34.21 1.08 39.05
C ILE A 16 -32.73 0.96 38.74
N LEU A 17 -32.03 -0.08 39.21
CA LEU A 17 -30.62 -0.34 38.88
C LEU A 17 -30.43 -0.84 37.44
N VAL A 18 -31.36 -1.58 36.86
CA VAL A 18 -31.33 -2.03 35.47
C VAL A 18 -31.75 -0.92 34.52
N LEU A 19 -32.64 -0.01 34.91
CA LEU A 19 -33.00 1.18 34.15
C LEU A 19 -31.90 2.27 34.17
N SER A 20 -31.02 2.29 35.17
CA SER A 20 -29.87 3.20 35.20
C SER A 20 -28.65 2.68 34.41
N ILE A 21 -28.66 1.42 33.94
CA ILE A 21 -27.58 0.86 33.07
C ILE A 21 -27.90 1.09 31.58
N PHE A 22 -29.13 1.45 31.21
CA PHE A 22 -29.49 1.97 29.88
C PHE A 22 -29.50 3.50 29.83
N GLY A 23 -28.73 4.17 30.70
CA GLY A 23 -28.31 5.54 30.50
C GLY A 23 -27.51 5.60 29.21
N THR A 24 -28.11 6.17 28.17
CA THR A 24 -27.46 6.53 26.93
C THR A 24 -26.09 7.10 27.25
N ALA A 25 -25.04 6.38 26.91
CA ALA A 25 -23.72 6.99 26.75
C ALA A 25 -23.84 7.98 25.56
N TRP A 26 -24.35 9.16 25.83
CA TRP A 26 -24.16 10.32 25.00
C TRP A 26 -22.66 10.58 25.08
N GLY A 27 -21.94 10.29 24.00
CA GLY A 27 -20.52 10.60 23.91
C GLY A 27 -20.32 12.06 24.33
N ALA A 28 -19.46 12.28 25.28
CA ALA A 28 -19.13 13.62 25.74
C ALA A 28 -18.73 14.46 24.51
N GLY A 29 -19.49 15.54 24.21
CA GLY A 29 -19.18 16.45 23.11
C GLY A 29 -20.24 16.63 22.01
N PHE A 30 -21.37 15.93 22.05
CA PHE A 30 -22.47 16.14 21.07
C PHE A 30 -23.67 16.90 21.70
N PRO A 31 -24.39 17.76 20.93
CA PRO A 31 -24.16 18.08 19.51
C PRO A 31 -22.83 18.83 19.29
N MET A 32 -22.14 18.52 18.16
CA MET A 32 -20.89 19.16 17.78
C MET A 32 -21.12 20.03 16.55
N THR A 33 -20.65 21.28 16.58
CA THR A 33 -20.68 22.20 15.44
C THR A 33 -19.27 22.52 14.98
N PHE A 34 -19.04 22.49 13.68
CA PHE A 34 -17.76 22.81 13.03
C PHE A 34 -17.98 23.33 11.62
N THR A 35 -16.93 23.89 11.02
CA THR A 35 -16.94 24.37 9.62
C THR A 35 -16.25 23.34 8.73
N ASP A 36 -16.83 23.02 7.58
CA ASP A 36 -16.25 22.13 6.58
C ASP A 36 -15.35 22.88 5.56
N SER A 37 -14.78 22.16 4.58
CA SER A 37 -13.90 22.76 3.55
C SER A 37 -14.62 23.71 2.57
N ALA A 38 -15.94 23.80 2.62
CA ALA A 38 -16.74 24.75 1.84
C ALA A 38 -17.22 25.96 2.68
N ASP A 39 -16.58 26.21 3.83
CA ASP A 39 -16.95 27.24 4.80
C ASP A 39 -18.41 27.09 5.32
N LYS A 40 -18.97 25.89 5.24
CA LYS A 40 -20.32 25.59 5.71
C LYS A 40 -20.30 25.14 7.16
N GLU A 41 -21.13 25.77 8.00
CA GLU A 41 -21.35 25.33 9.37
C GLU A 41 -22.18 24.04 9.39
N ILE A 42 -21.64 22.99 10.00
CA ILE A 42 -22.23 21.67 10.11
C ILE A 42 -22.45 21.36 11.59
N THR A 43 -23.66 20.90 11.93
CA THR A 43 -23.96 20.39 13.27
C THR A 43 -24.25 18.90 13.20
N LEU A 44 -23.44 18.11 13.91
CA LEU A 44 -23.65 16.68 14.14
C LEU A 44 -24.41 16.51 15.47
N PRO A 45 -25.65 15.98 15.46
CA PRO A 45 -26.44 15.82 16.68
C PRO A 45 -25.91 14.69 17.58
N ARG A 46 -25.20 13.73 17.01
CA ARG A 46 -24.60 12.56 17.69
C ARG A 46 -23.41 12.05 16.89
N GLN A 47 -22.61 11.19 17.49
CA GLN A 47 -21.52 10.50 16.81
C GLN A 47 -22.06 9.62 15.67
N ALA A 48 -21.48 9.75 14.49
CA ALA A 48 -21.85 8.98 13.30
C ALA A 48 -21.45 7.51 13.44
N GLN A 49 -22.34 6.60 13.02
CA GLN A 49 -22.16 5.14 13.11
C GLN A 49 -22.13 4.47 11.73
N ARG A 50 -22.65 5.15 10.73
CA ARG A 50 -22.78 4.63 9.35
C ARG A 50 -22.20 5.65 8.36
N VAL A 51 -20.88 5.64 8.28
CA VAL A 51 -20.12 6.61 7.48
C VAL A 51 -19.87 6.04 6.09
N VAL A 52 -20.11 6.84 5.07
CA VAL A 52 -19.61 6.61 3.71
C VAL A 52 -18.60 7.70 3.36
N SER A 53 -17.42 7.28 2.92
CA SER A 53 -16.38 8.19 2.49
C SER A 53 -16.17 8.10 0.98
N LEU A 54 -16.51 9.16 0.27
CA LEU A 54 -16.27 9.31 -1.17
C LEU A 54 -14.85 9.80 -1.46
N VAL A 55 -14.13 10.30 -0.42
CA VAL A 55 -12.81 10.95 -0.56
C VAL A 55 -11.71 10.03 -0.02
N PRO A 56 -10.79 9.55 -0.88
CA PRO A 56 -9.75 8.58 -0.47
C PRO A 56 -8.81 9.07 0.65
N SER A 57 -8.47 10.37 0.70
CA SER A 57 -7.66 10.92 1.79
C SER A 57 -8.39 10.89 3.13
N VAL A 58 -9.69 11.21 3.14
CA VAL A 58 -10.53 11.15 4.34
C VAL A 58 -10.71 9.70 4.79
N THR A 59 -10.92 8.77 3.83
CA THR A 59 -10.98 7.33 4.14
C THR A 59 -9.71 6.88 4.86
N GLU A 60 -8.55 7.25 4.36
CA GLU A 60 -7.27 6.91 4.97
C GLU A 60 -7.15 7.47 6.40
N MET A 61 -7.48 8.77 6.58
CA MET A 61 -7.48 9.41 7.89
C MET A 61 -8.37 8.68 8.89
N LEU A 62 -9.64 8.38 8.51
CA LEU A 62 -10.61 7.67 9.35
C LEU A 62 -10.10 6.30 9.81
N LEU A 63 -9.53 5.54 8.88
CA LEU A 63 -9.02 4.20 9.19
C LEU A 63 -7.78 4.28 10.10
N ARG A 64 -6.88 5.21 9.84
CA ARG A 64 -5.63 5.39 10.59
C ARG A 64 -5.84 5.89 12.02
N ILE A 65 -6.84 6.73 12.27
CA ILE A 65 -7.17 7.17 13.64
C ILE A 65 -7.97 6.12 14.44
N GLY A 66 -8.36 5.00 13.81
CA GLY A 66 -9.12 3.93 14.46
C GLY A 66 -10.65 4.08 14.36
N ALA A 67 -11.16 5.00 13.53
CA ALA A 67 -12.62 5.17 13.29
C ALA A 67 -13.20 4.19 12.25
N GLY A 68 -12.44 3.14 11.91
CA GLY A 68 -12.79 2.18 10.86
C GLY A 68 -14.16 1.50 11.05
N ASP A 69 -14.56 1.21 12.28
CA ASP A 69 -15.83 0.53 12.55
C ASP A 69 -17.06 1.34 12.12
N ALA A 70 -16.98 2.66 12.15
CA ALA A 70 -18.04 3.53 11.65
C ALA A 70 -18.11 3.53 10.12
N VAL A 71 -17.00 3.32 9.41
CA VAL A 71 -16.92 3.35 7.94
C VAL A 71 -17.57 2.11 7.34
N LYS A 72 -18.65 2.29 6.58
CA LYS A 72 -19.42 1.21 5.92
C LYS A 72 -19.13 1.14 4.41
N GLY A 73 -18.85 2.26 3.75
CA GLY A 73 -18.60 2.32 2.31
C GLY A 73 -17.42 3.21 1.97
N ILE A 74 -16.62 2.77 1.00
CA ILE A 74 -15.43 3.45 0.50
C ILE A 74 -15.34 3.33 -1.03
N THR A 75 -14.58 4.22 -1.66
CA THR A 75 -14.29 4.07 -3.09
C THR A 75 -13.21 3.01 -3.33
N TYR A 76 -13.19 2.38 -4.53
CA TYR A 76 -12.16 1.39 -4.87
C TYR A 76 -10.74 1.99 -4.98
N HIS A 77 -10.61 3.32 -4.89
CA HIS A 77 -9.32 4.00 -4.79
C HIS A 77 -8.70 3.89 -3.39
N SER A 78 -9.48 3.53 -2.37
CA SER A 78 -9.06 3.49 -0.96
C SER A 78 -8.61 2.08 -0.55
N VAL A 79 -7.49 1.59 -1.10
CA VAL A 79 -6.97 0.23 -0.86
C VAL A 79 -6.08 0.14 0.39
N LEU A 80 -5.44 1.22 0.77
CA LEU A 80 -4.65 1.34 1.99
C LEU A 80 -5.30 2.39 2.90
N PRO A 81 -5.18 2.23 4.20
CA PRO A 81 -4.52 1.17 4.98
C PRO A 81 -5.26 -0.17 4.98
N LYS A 82 -4.63 -1.21 5.59
CA LYS A 82 -5.15 -2.61 5.64
C LYS A 82 -6.59 -2.72 6.14
N GLU A 83 -7.03 -1.79 6.99
CA GLU A 83 -8.38 -1.70 7.53
C GLU A 83 -9.45 -1.39 6.46
N ALA A 84 -9.04 -1.00 5.25
CA ALA A 84 -9.94 -0.83 4.10
C ALA A 84 -10.48 -2.17 3.58
N ALA A 85 -9.75 -3.28 3.81
CA ALA A 85 -10.19 -4.61 3.42
C ALA A 85 -11.55 -4.96 4.08
N GLY A 86 -12.45 -5.54 3.28
CA GLY A 86 -13.79 -5.92 3.76
C GLY A 86 -14.82 -4.78 3.84
N LYS A 87 -14.46 -3.53 3.52
CA LYS A 87 -15.44 -2.43 3.40
C LYS A 87 -16.20 -2.52 2.07
N ALA A 88 -17.47 -2.10 2.07
CA ALA A 88 -18.27 -2.08 0.85
C ALA A 88 -17.67 -1.08 -0.17
N ILE A 89 -17.45 -1.54 -1.40
CA ILE A 89 -17.01 -0.68 -2.50
C ILE A 89 -18.24 -0.02 -3.12
N ILE A 90 -18.27 1.31 -3.12
CA ILE A 90 -19.38 2.13 -3.60
C ILE A 90 -19.05 2.85 -4.93
N GLY A 91 -18.14 2.32 -5.71
CA GLY A 91 -17.71 2.91 -6.98
C GLY A 91 -16.39 3.65 -6.92
N GLY A 92 -16.14 4.50 -7.92
CA GLY A 92 -14.92 5.30 -8.03
C GLY A 92 -15.01 6.65 -7.32
N PHE A 93 -13.85 7.31 -7.17
CA PHE A 93 -13.78 8.67 -6.61
C PHE A 93 -14.52 9.69 -7.49
N PHE A 94 -14.41 9.59 -8.80
CA PHE A 94 -15.04 10.54 -9.72
C PHE A 94 -16.54 10.27 -9.88
N HIS A 95 -16.97 9.02 -9.87
CA HIS A 95 -18.35 8.59 -10.09
C HIS A 95 -18.72 7.48 -9.10
N PRO A 96 -19.09 7.84 -7.86
CA PRO A 96 -19.61 6.88 -6.91
C PRO A 96 -21.01 6.40 -7.34
N ASP A 97 -21.33 5.15 -7.04
CA ASP A 97 -22.68 4.59 -7.22
C ASP A 97 -23.57 5.03 -6.06
N LEU A 98 -24.45 6.00 -6.33
CA LEU A 98 -25.29 6.61 -5.31
C LEU A 98 -26.40 5.68 -4.81
N ASP A 99 -26.79 4.66 -5.59
CA ASP A 99 -27.75 3.64 -5.15
C ASP A 99 -27.10 2.72 -4.10
N ARG A 100 -25.87 2.27 -4.33
CA ARG A 100 -25.10 1.54 -3.32
C ARG A 100 -24.81 2.36 -2.07
N VAL A 101 -24.53 3.64 -2.23
CA VAL A 101 -24.45 4.54 -1.07
C VAL A 101 -25.74 4.55 -0.28
N ALA A 102 -26.90 4.62 -0.97
CA ALA A 102 -28.21 4.62 -0.33
C ALA A 102 -28.53 3.29 0.40
N GLU A 103 -28.14 2.15 -0.17
CA GLU A 103 -28.29 0.82 0.47
C GLU A 103 -27.56 0.74 1.82
N LEU A 104 -26.46 1.44 1.98
CA LEU A 104 -25.70 1.52 3.23
C LEU A 104 -26.37 2.39 4.28
N GLN A 105 -27.43 3.15 3.94
CA GLN A 105 -28.16 4.04 4.85
C GLN A 105 -27.24 4.92 5.70
N PRO A 106 -26.36 5.73 5.10
CA PRO A 106 -25.39 6.52 5.84
C PRO A 106 -26.08 7.58 6.71
N ASP A 107 -25.52 7.82 7.90
CA ASP A 107 -25.84 8.98 8.73
C ASP A 107 -24.85 10.14 8.49
N LEU A 108 -23.67 9.84 7.91
CA LEU A 108 -22.65 10.80 7.54
C LEU A 108 -22.00 10.42 6.22
N ILE A 109 -21.86 11.38 5.31
CA ILE A 109 -21.14 11.21 4.04
C ILE A 109 -20.05 12.28 3.94
N PHE A 110 -18.80 11.85 3.78
CA PHE A 110 -17.70 12.72 3.40
C PHE A 110 -17.58 12.79 1.87
N TYR A 111 -17.49 14.02 1.33
CA TYR A 111 -17.47 14.26 -0.10
C TYR A 111 -16.45 15.35 -0.49
N ALA A 112 -16.13 15.46 -1.79
CA ALA A 112 -15.36 16.53 -2.39
C ALA A 112 -16.25 17.40 -3.30
N ASP A 113 -15.77 18.55 -3.70
CA ASP A 113 -16.45 19.53 -4.55
C ASP A 113 -17.09 18.95 -5.83
N LEU A 114 -16.46 17.93 -6.41
CA LEU A 114 -16.95 17.25 -7.62
C LEU A 114 -18.19 16.36 -7.39
N HIS A 115 -18.60 16.08 -6.15
CA HIS A 115 -19.70 15.15 -5.83
C HIS A 115 -21.05 15.82 -5.65
N GLN A 116 -21.40 16.80 -6.50
CA GLN A 116 -22.64 17.58 -6.38
C GLN A 116 -23.92 16.72 -6.49
N GLU A 117 -23.90 15.66 -7.28
CA GLU A 117 -25.02 14.72 -7.37
C GLU A 117 -25.28 14.00 -6.03
N ALA A 118 -24.22 13.61 -5.32
CA ALA A 118 -24.35 13.01 -3.98
C ALA A 118 -24.94 14.02 -2.99
N VAL A 119 -24.52 15.29 -3.06
CA VAL A 119 -25.06 16.37 -2.24
C VAL A 119 -26.58 16.51 -2.46
N GLN A 120 -27.02 16.57 -3.71
CA GLN A 120 -28.45 16.69 -4.05
C GLN A 120 -29.25 15.46 -3.58
N ARG A 121 -28.74 14.25 -3.81
CA ARG A 121 -29.45 13.02 -3.50
C ARG A 121 -29.61 12.76 -2.01
N PHE A 122 -28.63 13.14 -1.19
CA PHE A 122 -28.60 12.85 0.24
C PHE A 122 -28.94 14.05 1.12
N ALA A 123 -29.27 15.21 0.55
CA ALA A 123 -29.76 16.37 1.29
C ALA A 123 -30.96 15.98 2.19
N GLY A 124 -30.87 16.27 3.49
CA GLY A 124 -31.89 15.92 4.49
C GLY A 124 -32.01 14.44 4.84
N LYS A 125 -31.18 13.56 4.25
CA LYS A 125 -31.15 12.10 4.55
C LYS A 125 -29.93 11.69 5.35
N ALA A 126 -28.80 12.35 5.13
CA ALA A 126 -27.55 12.18 5.84
C ALA A 126 -26.90 13.53 6.10
N THR A 127 -26.03 13.61 7.11
CA THR A 127 -25.15 14.76 7.23
C THR A 127 -24.09 14.71 6.15
N LEU A 128 -23.88 15.82 5.45
CA LEU A 128 -22.94 15.95 4.35
C LEU A 128 -21.80 16.85 4.78
N VAL A 129 -20.57 16.37 4.71
CA VAL A 129 -19.37 17.12 5.14
C VAL A 129 -18.35 17.13 3.99
N GLN A 130 -18.04 18.31 3.48
CA GLN A 130 -17.00 18.47 2.48
C GLN A 130 -15.63 18.51 3.16
N LEU A 131 -14.78 17.52 2.87
CA LEU A 131 -13.39 17.52 3.30
C LEU A 131 -12.50 17.20 2.09
N SER A 132 -11.75 18.20 1.63
CA SER A 132 -10.82 18.06 0.51
C SER A 132 -9.61 18.95 0.80
N PRO A 133 -8.51 18.40 1.32
CA PRO A 133 -7.35 19.21 1.71
C PRO A 133 -6.68 19.79 0.47
N SER A 134 -6.47 21.10 0.46
CA SER A 134 -5.72 21.85 -0.56
C SER A 134 -4.26 22.09 -0.16
N SER A 135 -3.94 21.97 1.14
CA SER A 135 -2.60 22.16 1.68
C SER A 135 -2.22 21.07 2.69
N LEU A 136 -0.94 20.98 3.03
CA LEU A 136 -0.46 20.07 4.08
C LEU A 136 -1.02 20.44 5.45
N GLU A 137 -1.09 21.71 5.80
CA GLU A 137 -1.63 22.15 7.09
C GLU A 137 -3.12 21.85 7.21
N GLN A 138 -3.90 22.11 6.16
CA GLN A 138 -5.34 21.82 6.15
C GLN A 138 -5.62 20.33 6.35
N SER A 139 -4.75 19.44 5.90
CA SER A 139 -4.93 18.01 6.17
C SER A 139 -4.71 17.65 7.64
N PHE A 140 -3.84 18.36 8.37
CA PHE A 140 -3.71 18.20 9.82
C PHE A 140 -4.93 18.73 10.58
N GLU A 141 -5.51 19.83 10.09
CA GLU A 141 -6.78 20.36 10.63
C GLU A 141 -7.91 19.34 10.44
N HIS A 142 -8.00 18.73 9.24
CA HIS A 142 -8.99 17.67 8.97
C HIS A 142 -8.77 16.45 9.87
N LEU A 143 -7.53 16.03 10.08
CA LEU A 143 -7.21 14.91 10.95
C LEU A 143 -7.63 15.20 12.41
N THR A 144 -7.37 16.43 12.87
CA THR A 144 -7.82 16.91 14.18
C THR A 144 -9.35 16.91 14.30
N LEU A 145 -10.04 17.40 13.27
CA LEU A 145 -11.50 17.42 13.22
C LEU A 145 -12.08 16.00 13.26
N LEU A 146 -11.53 15.09 12.45
CA LEU A 146 -11.97 13.68 12.42
C LEU A 146 -11.71 13.00 13.77
N GLY A 147 -10.56 13.27 14.41
CA GLY A 147 -10.29 12.82 15.79
C GLY A 147 -11.41 13.20 16.75
N LYS A 148 -11.83 14.48 16.74
CA LYS A 148 -12.93 14.98 17.58
C LYS A 148 -14.28 14.34 17.24
N ILE A 149 -14.64 14.21 15.94
CA ILE A 149 -15.91 13.61 15.50
C ILE A 149 -16.04 12.16 15.97
N PHE A 150 -14.94 11.41 15.98
CA PHE A 150 -14.97 9.97 16.28
C PHE A 150 -14.43 9.60 17.66
N GLY A 151 -14.03 10.58 18.48
CA GLY A 151 -13.46 10.33 19.82
C GLY A 151 -12.09 9.64 19.76
N CYS A 152 -11.28 10.01 18.77
CA CYS A 152 -9.96 9.44 18.49
C CYS A 152 -8.88 10.54 18.53
N GLU A 153 -9.05 11.56 19.36
CA GLU A 153 -8.18 12.74 19.43
C GLU A 153 -6.74 12.39 19.77
N ASP A 154 -6.52 11.47 20.69
CA ASP A 154 -5.18 11.03 21.09
C ASP A 154 -4.45 10.42 19.89
N LYS A 155 -5.10 9.51 19.15
CA LYS A 155 -4.50 8.87 17.98
C LYS A 155 -4.26 9.85 16.83
N ALA A 156 -5.19 10.77 16.60
CA ALA A 156 -5.01 11.84 15.61
C ALA A 156 -3.82 12.74 16.00
N GLY A 157 -3.70 13.10 17.29
CA GLY A 157 -2.59 13.89 17.82
C GLY A 157 -1.23 13.19 17.68
N GLU A 158 -1.16 11.87 17.96
CA GLU A 158 0.05 11.07 17.74
C GLU A 158 0.51 11.13 16.28
N ILE A 159 -0.40 10.84 15.32
CA ILE A 159 -0.09 10.86 13.89
C ILE A 159 0.39 12.25 13.46
N ILE A 160 -0.30 13.32 13.87
CA ILE A 160 0.09 14.70 13.54
C ILE A 160 1.48 15.02 14.09
N ALA A 161 1.77 14.63 15.33
CA ALA A 161 3.05 14.88 15.95
C ALA A 161 4.20 14.14 15.24
N GLU A 162 3.99 12.88 14.88
CA GLU A 162 4.96 12.07 14.12
C GLU A 162 5.24 12.70 12.75
N GLU A 163 4.20 13.06 11.99
CA GLU A 163 4.34 13.64 10.66
C GLU A 163 5.02 15.02 10.70
N LYS A 164 4.63 15.89 11.64
CA LYS A 164 5.26 17.21 11.83
C LYS A 164 6.72 17.08 12.25
N ALA A 165 7.08 16.11 13.08
CA ALA A 165 8.47 15.89 13.48
C ALA A 165 9.36 15.52 12.27
N VAL A 166 8.84 14.71 11.33
CA VAL A 166 9.56 14.40 10.09
C VAL A 166 9.67 15.63 9.19
N LEU A 167 8.60 16.41 9.03
CA LEU A 167 8.64 17.66 8.25
C LEU A 167 9.65 18.66 8.83
N ASP A 168 9.71 18.84 10.14
CA ASP A 168 10.68 19.69 10.82
C ASP A 168 12.11 19.22 10.63
N LEU A 169 12.34 17.91 10.67
CA LEU A 169 13.65 17.33 10.40
C LEU A 169 14.10 17.63 8.97
N ILE A 170 13.22 17.43 7.99
CA ILE A 170 13.51 17.73 6.58
C ILE A 170 13.76 19.22 6.38
N ALA A 171 12.97 20.09 7.01
CA ALA A 171 13.19 21.53 6.96
C ALA A 171 14.58 21.94 7.50
N LYS A 172 15.03 21.34 8.61
CA LYS A 172 16.40 21.56 9.15
C LYS A 172 17.50 21.06 8.20
N LYS A 173 17.28 19.94 7.49
CA LYS A 173 18.24 19.43 6.51
C LYS A 173 18.30 20.32 5.27
N THR A 174 17.15 20.68 4.72
CA THR A 174 17.07 21.50 3.51
C THR A 174 17.53 22.92 3.72
N ALA A 175 17.40 23.46 4.95
CA ALA A 175 17.97 24.76 5.32
C ALA A 175 19.51 24.84 5.22
N LYS A 176 20.20 23.69 5.22
CA LYS A 176 21.67 23.63 4.99
C LYS A 176 22.03 23.71 3.50
N ILE A 177 21.06 23.60 2.60
CA ILE A 177 21.28 23.65 1.16
C ILE A 177 21.33 25.12 0.71
N PRO A 178 22.44 25.57 0.10
CA PRO A 178 22.52 26.93 -0.42
C PRO A 178 21.41 27.22 -1.44
N LYS A 179 20.90 28.45 -1.44
CA LYS A 179 19.77 28.85 -2.32
C LYS A 179 20.07 28.59 -3.79
N GLU A 180 21.32 28.77 -4.20
CA GLU A 180 21.80 28.55 -5.58
C GLU A 180 21.77 27.07 -5.98
N GLN A 181 21.74 26.17 -5.02
CA GLN A 181 21.66 24.72 -5.22
C GLN A 181 20.24 24.18 -5.09
N GLN A 182 19.28 24.99 -4.71
CA GLN A 182 17.89 24.59 -4.66
C GLN A 182 17.39 24.22 -6.06
N GLN A 183 16.71 23.08 -6.15
CA GLN A 183 16.30 22.49 -7.43
C GLN A 183 14.87 22.91 -7.80
N ARG A 184 14.65 23.27 -9.06
CA ARG A 184 13.30 23.44 -9.62
C ARG A 184 12.67 22.08 -9.81
N VAL A 185 11.57 21.84 -9.10
CA VAL A 185 10.89 20.56 -9.07
C VAL A 185 9.46 20.72 -9.56
N MET A 186 8.97 19.80 -10.38
CA MET A 186 7.58 19.83 -10.82
C MET A 186 6.93 18.46 -10.69
N ARG A 187 5.67 18.45 -10.27
CA ARG A 187 4.79 17.29 -10.32
C ARG A 187 4.34 17.07 -11.76
N LEU A 188 4.80 15.99 -12.36
CA LEU A 188 4.38 15.58 -13.70
C LEU A 188 3.06 14.81 -13.62
N MET A 189 2.06 15.30 -14.35
CA MET A 189 0.74 14.70 -14.48
C MET A 189 0.36 14.60 -15.97
N GLY A 190 -0.75 13.91 -16.24
CA GLY A 190 -1.29 13.79 -17.59
C GLY A 190 -0.86 12.55 -18.33
N ARG A 191 -1.51 12.30 -19.47
CA ARG A 191 -1.27 11.12 -20.32
C ARG A 191 -1.12 11.46 -21.80
N GLU A 192 -1.81 12.50 -22.27
CA GLU A 192 -1.82 12.98 -23.66
C GLU A 192 -1.21 14.38 -23.79
N THR A 193 -1.27 15.13 -22.71
CA THR A 193 -0.63 16.45 -22.58
C THR A 193 0.08 16.53 -21.24
N ILE A 194 1.11 17.35 -21.16
CA ILE A 194 1.78 17.61 -19.88
C ILE A 194 0.86 18.48 -19.03
N MET A 195 0.59 17.98 -17.83
CA MET A 195 -0.21 18.66 -16.82
C MET A 195 0.58 18.76 -15.52
N ALA A 196 0.23 19.75 -14.71
CA ALA A 196 0.75 19.96 -13.36
C ALA A 196 -0.40 20.35 -12.42
N PRO A 197 -0.24 20.28 -11.11
CA PRO A 197 -1.17 20.89 -10.17
C PRO A 197 -1.06 22.42 -10.23
N GLY A 198 -2.14 23.12 -9.86
CA GLY A 198 -2.14 24.58 -9.70
C GLY A 198 -1.26 25.08 -8.57
N ASP A 199 -1.03 26.37 -8.53
CA ASP A 199 -0.08 27.02 -7.61
C ASP A 199 -0.45 26.84 -6.13
N ASP A 200 -1.74 26.67 -5.83
CA ASP A 200 -2.36 26.49 -4.52
C ASP A 200 -2.45 25.02 -4.05
N SER A 201 -1.82 24.09 -4.75
CA SER A 201 -1.98 22.67 -4.50
C SER A 201 -1.06 22.14 -3.37
N PHE A 202 -1.54 21.14 -2.64
CA PHE A 202 -0.71 20.41 -1.65
C PHE A 202 0.49 19.69 -2.31
N GLN A 203 0.42 19.36 -3.60
CA GLN A 203 1.55 18.76 -4.32
C GLN A 203 2.72 19.77 -4.46
N ASN A 204 2.42 21.05 -4.64
CA ASN A 204 3.42 22.10 -4.62
C ASN A 204 3.95 22.35 -3.18
N ASP A 205 3.10 22.18 -2.15
CA ASP A 205 3.55 22.22 -0.77
C ASP A 205 4.55 21.10 -0.46
N TYR A 206 4.35 19.88 -0.97
CA TYR A 206 5.35 18.82 -0.88
C TYR A 206 6.70 19.22 -1.47
N ILE A 207 6.69 19.90 -2.63
CA ILE A 207 7.92 20.38 -3.25
C ILE A 207 8.62 21.39 -2.35
N ARG A 208 7.88 22.39 -1.83
CA ARG A 208 8.42 23.42 -0.93
C ARG A 208 8.93 22.80 0.38
N ALA A 209 8.16 21.91 1.00
CA ALA A 209 8.55 21.21 2.22
C ALA A 209 9.78 20.31 2.02
N ALA A 210 9.97 19.75 0.80
CA ALA A 210 11.17 19.00 0.42
C ALA A 210 12.37 19.90 0.05
N GLY A 211 12.26 21.23 0.21
CA GLY A 211 13.32 22.21 -0.09
C GLY A 211 13.48 22.52 -1.59
N GLY A 212 12.53 22.12 -2.44
CA GLY A 212 12.51 22.41 -3.85
C GLY A 212 11.79 23.72 -4.17
N ILE A 213 12.02 24.24 -5.38
CA ILE A 213 11.32 25.39 -5.95
C ILE A 213 10.16 24.83 -6.78
N ALA A 214 8.92 25.10 -6.34
CA ALA A 214 7.71 24.72 -7.07
C ALA A 214 7.43 25.70 -8.23
N PRO A 215 6.75 25.26 -9.30
CA PRO A 215 6.32 26.18 -10.37
C PRO A 215 5.25 27.14 -9.85
N GLU A 216 5.23 28.35 -10.45
CA GLU A 216 4.20 29.35 -10.27
C GLU A 216 3.71 29.79 -11.65
N PHE A 217 2.56 29.27 -12.07
CA PHE A 217 1.97 29.53 -13.40
C PHE A 217 0.86 30.59 -13.37
N GLY A 218 0.56 31.17 -12.19
CA GLY A 218 -0.51 32.13 -11.99
C GLY A 218 -1.91 31.51 -12.13
N ARG A 219 -2.04 30.19 -11.92
CA ARG A 219 -3.29 29.44 -12.05
C ARG A 219 -3.48 28.52 -10.86
N THR A 220 -4.73 28.48 -10.39
CA THR A 220 -5.16 27.60 -9.30
C THR A 220 -5.90 26.38 -9.82
N GLY A 221 -6.12 25.38 -8.95
CA GLY A 221 -6.92 24.20 -9.21
C GLY A 221 -6.13 22.89 -9.15
N ASN A 222 -6.86 21.79 -9.16
CA ASN A 222 -6.27 20.45 -8.94
C ASN A 222 -5.35 20.02 -10.08
N ILE A 223 -5.66 20.39 -11.32
CA ILE A 223 -4.91 20.02 -12.52
C ILE A 223 -4.99 21.15 -13.55
N ILE A 224 -3.85 21.60 -14.04
CA ILE A 224 -3.72 22.61 -15.11
C ILE A 224 -2.86 22.07 -16.24
N SER A 225 -3.15 22.46 -17.49
CA SER A 225 -2.31 22.14 -18.64
C SER A 225 -1.06 23.02 -18.64
N VAL A 226 0.09 22.44 -18.96
CA VAL A 226 1.37 23.17 -19.06
C VAL A 226 1.72 23.33 -20.53
N SER A 227 1.85 24.58 -20.98
CA SER A 227 2.31 24.88 -22.35
C SER A 227 3.81 24.65 -22.49
N LEU A 228 4.27 24.40 -23.71
CA LEU A 228 5.70 24.25 -24.01
C LEU A 228 6.52 25.49 -23.61
N LYS A 229 5.94 26.69 -23.73
CA LYS A 229 6.56 27.94 -23.29
C LYS A 229 6.79 27.98 -21.78
N GLU A 230 5.79 27.62 -20.98
CA GLU A 230 5.89 27.54 -19.52
C GLU A 230 6.86 26.45 -19.08
N TRP A 231 6.83 25.31 -19.77
CA TRP A 231 7.75 24.20 -19.55
C TRP A 231 9.21 24.62 -19.67
N HIS A 232 9.56 25.33 -20.74
CA HIS A 232 10.92 25.86 -20.95
C HIS A 232 11.27 27.00 -20.00
N ALA A 233 10.31 27.88 -19.72
CA ALA A 233 10.55 29.02 -18.81
C ALA A 233 10.85 28.54 -17.39
N PHE A 234 10.14 27.54 -16.90
CA PHE A 234 10.39 26.95 -15.60
C PHE A 234 11.65 26.04 -15.63
N ASN A 235 11.87 25.32 -16.72
CA ASN A 235 12.98 24.37 -16.91
C ASN A 235 13.21 23.47 -15.67
N PRO A 236 12.30 22.53 -15.37
CA PRO A 236 12.41 21.68 -14.19
C PRO A 236 13.73 20.89 -14.21
N GLN A 237 14.41 20.83 -13.07
CA GLN A 237 15.62 20.02 -12.84
C GLN A 237 15.30 18.64 -12.29
N VAL A 238 14.12 18.51 -11.69
CA VAL A 238 13.58 17.26 -11.16
C VAL A 238 12.09 17.17 -11.49
N LEU A 239 11.66 16.01 -11.93
CA LEU A 239 10.25 15.66 -12.07
C LEU A 239 9.90 14.54 -11.08
N TYR A 240 8.73 14.64 -10.47
CA TYR A 240 8.15 13.50 -9.77
C TYR A 240 6.75 13.18 -10.28
N ALA A 241 6.40 11.91 -10.29
CA ALA A 241 5.15 11.42 -10.85
C ALA A 241 4.62 10.23 -10.05
N CYS A 242 3.35 9.88 -10.21
CA CYS A 242 2.85 8.59 -9.74
C CYS A 242 2.95 7.52 -10.84
N GLY A 243 2.76 6.26 -10.44
CA GLY A 243 2.83 5.14 -11.40
C GLY A 243 1.84 5.24 -12.55
N GLY A 244 0.69 5.92 -12.35
CA GLY A 244 -0.34 6.16 -13.37
C GLY A 244 0.07 7.16 -14.45
N ASP A 245 1.07 8.02 -14.16
CA ASP A 245 1.53 9.06 -15.08
C ASP A 245 2.68 8.61 -16.00
N ARG A 246 3.08 7.32 -15.97
CA ARG A 246 4.20 6.82 -16.78
C ARG A 246 4.04 7.03 -18.27
N LYS A 247 2.79 7.10 -18.77
CA LYS A 247 2.52 7.42 -20.17
C LYS A 247 2.99 8.82 -20.59
N ALA A 248 3.08 9.77 -19.66
CA ALA A 248 3.65 11.08 -19.95
C ALA A 248 5.11 11.03 -20.43
N LEU A 249 5.85 9.93 -20.17
CA LEU A 249 7.21 9.77 -20.66
C LEU A 249 7.30 9.80 -22.20
N THR A 250 6.28 9.26 -22.89
CA THR A 250 6.26 9.29 -24.38
C THR A 250 6.17 10.69 -24.93
N ILE A 251 5.57 11.63 -24.17
CA ILE A 251 5.53 13.05 -24.54
C ILE A 251 6.89 13.70 -24.29
N LEU A 252 7.54 13.31 -23.19
CA LEU A 252 8.87 13.85 -22.84
C LEU A 252 9.98 13.46 -23.84
N ASP A 253 9.77 12.41 -24.65
CA ASP A 253 10.68 12.03 -25.71
C ASP A 253 10.53 12.90 -26.98
N GLN A 254 9.45 13.70 -27.09
CA GLN A 254 9.17 14.54 -28.25
C GLN A 254 10.03 15.82 -28.25
N PRO A 255 10.31 16.37 -29.46
CA PRO A 255 10.97 17.66 -29.60
C PRO A 255 10.23 18.77 -28.82
N GLY A 256 11.00 19.62 -28.16
CA GLY A 256 10.49 20.66 -27.28
C GLY A 256 10.29 20.21 -25.84
N TRP A 257 9.83 18.99 -25.58
CA TRP A 257 9.59 18.48 -24.23
C TRP A 257 10.84 17.85 -23.58
N LYS A 258 11.74 17.28 -24.39
CA LYS A 258 12.96 16.59 -23.91
C LYS A 258 14.10 17.54 -23.52
N GLU A 259 14.01 18.85 -23.84
CA GLU A 259 15.12 19.79 -23.70
C GLU A 259 15.31 20.36 -22.30
N VAL A 260 14.43 20.07 -21.33
CA VAL A 260 14.60 20.50 -19.94
C VAL A 260 15.60 19.65 -19.16
N ASP A 261 16.20 20.23 -18.13
CA ASP A 261 17.25 19.60 -17.32
C ASP A 261 16.84 18.25 -16.72
N ALA A 262 15.62 18.14 -16.23
CA ALA A 262 15.13 16.89 -15.62
C ALA A 262 15.12 15.72 -16.60
N VAL A 263 14.74 15.95 -17.86
CA VAL A 263 14.68 14.92 -18.90
C VAL A 263 16.10 14.58 -19.39
N ARG A 264 16.91 15.59 -19.68
CA ARG A 264 18.31 15.41 -20.11
C ARG A 264 19.14 14.63 -19.09
N ASN A 265 18.95 14.93 -17.80
CA ASN A 265 19.69 14.33 -16.71
C ASN A 265 19.00 13.07 -16.13
N LYS A 266 17.90 12.62 -16.72
CA LYS A 266 17.13 11.45 -16.29
C LYS A 266 16.69 11.52 -14.80
N ARG A 267 16.38 12.72 -14.32
CA ARG A 267 15.94 12.97 -12.94
C ARG A 267 14.41 12.98 -12.84
N ILE A 268 13.80 11.82 -13.16
CA ILE A 268 12.34 11.59 -13.12
C ILE A 268 12.08 10.46 -12.14
N PHE A 269 11.37 10.77 -11.06
CA PHE A 269 11.09 9.84 -9.96
C PHE A 269 9.61 9.45 -9.93
N PHE A 270 9.33 8.15 -9.80
CA PHE A 270 7.99 7.62 -9.71
C PHE A 270 7.72 7.07 -8.31
N PHE A 271 6.70 7.58 -7.67
CA PHE A 271 6.24 7.15 -6.36
C PHE A 271 4.87 6.47 -6.43
N HIS A 272 4.40 5.92 -5.32
CA HIS A 272 3.05 5.38 -5.23
C HIS A 272 2.01 6.51 -5.32
N CYS A 273 0.91 6.27 -6.06
CA CYS A 273 -0.17 7.25 -6.19
C CYS A 273 -0.77 7.63 -4.83
N ASP A 274 -0.85 6.68 -3.91
CA ASP A 274 -1.38 6.93 -2.56
C ASP A 274 -0.55 7.98 -1.78
N LEU A 275 0.74 8.11 -2.07
CA LEU A 275 1.62 9.12 -1.47
C LEU A 275 1.56 10.47 -2.20
N THR A 276 1.48 10.44 -3.55
CA THR A 276 1.60 11.64 -4.37
C THR A 276 0.28 12.36 -4.63
N CYS A 277 -0.84 11.63 -4.55
CA CYS A 277 -2.17 12.12 -4.94
C CYS A 277 -3.09 12.37 -3.73
N ARG A 278 -2.56 12.31 -2.52
CA ARG A 278 -3.31 12.53 -1.28
C ARG A 278 -2.48 13.32 -0.29
N ALA A 279 -3.08 14.31 0.34
CA ALA A 279 -2.59 14.90 1.58
C ALA A 279 -3.39 14.26 2.73
N ALA A 280 -2.81 13.26 3.40
CA ALA A 280 -3.48 12.49 4.44
C ALA A 280 -2.54 12.20 5.63
N THR A 281 -2.12 10.94 5.83
CA THR A 281 -1.34 10.52 7.00
C THR A 281 0.10 10.10 6.69
N HIS A 282 0.62 10.48 5.51
CA HIS A 282 1.97 10.12 5.05
C HIS A 282 2.76 11.33 4.54
N GLN A 283 2.46 12.53 5.02
CA GLN A 283 3.02 13.77 4.50
C GLN A 283 4.52 13.88 4.77
N GLY A 284 4.93 13.65 6.01
CA GLY A 284 6.33 13.66 6.41
C GLY A 284 7.12 12.57 5.71
N TYR A 285 6.56 11.36 5.65
CA TYR A 285 7.18 10.23 4.96
C TYR A 285 7.41 10.51 3.47
N PHE A 286 6.40 11.03 2.76
CA PHE A 286 6.53 11.36 1.35
C PHE A 286 7.49 12.54 1.12
N THR A 287 7.40 13.58 1.94
CA THR A 287 8.32 14.74 1.88
C THR A 287 9.77 14.29 2.10
N ALA A 288 10.03 13.40 3.05
CA ALA A 288 11.35 12.84 3.29
C ALA A 288 11.87 12.05 2.08
N TRP A 289 10.99 11.26 1.44
CA TRP A 289 11.37 10.51 0.25
C TRP A 289 11.62 11.41 -0.97
N LEU A 290 10.79 12.42 -1.17
CA LEU A 290 10.98 13.41 -2.24
C LEU A 290 12.28 14.19 -2.02
N ALA A 291 12.51 14.72 -0.80
CA ALA A 291 13.72 15.47 -0.46
C ALA A 291 14.99 14.65 -0.65
N SER A 292 15.02 13.40 -0.17
CA SER A 292 16.18 12.51 -0.35
C SER A 292 16.41 12.12 -1.81
N SER A 293 15.36 12.12 -2.65
CA SER A 293 15.47 11.91 -4.09
C SER A 293 16.01 13.15 -4.83
N ILE A 294 15.60 14.34 -4.39
CA ILE A 294 16.07 15.63 -4.94
C ILE A 294 17.55 15.86 -4.57
N TYR A 295 17.90 15.66 -3.29
CA TYR A 295 19.18 16.05 -2.69
C TYR A 295 19.97 14.84 -2.17
N LYS A 296 19.99 13.76 -2.91
CA LYS A 296 20.62 12.48 -2.52
C LYS A 296 22.03 12.65 -1.94
N GLU A 297 22.89 13.40 -2.64
CA GLU A 297 24.29 13.60 -2.23
C GLU A 297 24.35 14.39 -0.93
N GLU A 298 23.63 15.51 -0.82
CA GLU A 298 23.62 16.37 0.36
C GLU A 298 23.06 15.65 1.59
N PHE A 299 22.02 14.84 1.42
CA PHE A 299 21.42 14.05 2.50
C PHE A 299 22.31 12.91 2.98
N GLY A 300 23.24 12.43 2.13
CA GLY A 300 24.19 11.37 2.46
C GLY A 300 25.45 11.85 3.19
N LYS A 301 25.75 13.16 3.20
CA LYS A 301 26.93 13.74 3.84
C LYS A 301 26.81 13.72 5.37
N PRO A 302 27.79 13.17 6.12
CA PRO A 302 27.74 13.11 7.58
C PRO A 302 27.60 14.49 8.26
N GLU A 303 28.19 15.54 7.69
CA GLU A 303 28.11 16.92 8.21
C GLU A 303 26.69 17.51 8.11
N ASN A 304 25.85 16.92 7.30
CA ASN A 304 24.45 17.33 7.14
C ASN A 304 23.47 16.51 8.03
N PHE A 305 23.96 15.55 8.78
CA PHE A 305 23.10 14.82 9.73
C PHE A 305 22.66 15.75 10.87
N ILE A 306 21.40 15.60 11.26
CA ILE A 306 20.74 16.40 12.31
C ILE A 306 20.63 15.59 13.60
N LEU A 307 20.23 14.32 13.46
CA LEU A 307 20.03 13.44 14.61
C LEU A 307 21.28 12.59 14.89
N PRO A 308 21.60 12.32 16.15
CA PRO A 308 22.62 11.34 16.48
C PRO A 308 22.16 9.93 16.09
N GLU A 309 23.11 9.10 15.63
CA GLU A 309 22.82 7.67 15.44
C GLU A 309 22.68 6.99 16.80
N GLN A 310 21.46 6.58 17.15
CA GLN A 310 21.15 6.03 18.47
C GLN A 310 19.90 5.15 18.45
N VAL A 311 19.79 4.29 19.45
CA VAL A 311 18.53 3.60 19.78
C VAL A 311 17.60 4.62 20.47
N VAL A 312 16.38 4.71 20.00
CA VAL A 312 15.35 5.63 20.47
C VAL A 312 14.36 4.95 21.41
N SER A 313 13.91 3.77 21.04
CA SER A 313 12.95 3.02 21.84
C SER A 313 13.17 1.50 21.72
N ARG A 314 12.64 0.77 22.70
CA ARG A 314 12.61 -0.70 22.72
C ARG A 314 11.24 -1.13 23.18
N LYS A 315 10.50 -1.85 22.32
CA LYS A 315 9.19 -2.41 22.63
C LYS A 315 9.33 -3.94 22.77
N PRO A 316 8.91 -4.56 23.87
CA PRO A 316 8.95 -6.01 23.99
C PRO A 316 8.03 -6.63 22.92
N LEU A 317 8.47 -7.76 22.38
CA LEU A 317 7.70 -8.62 21.49
C LEU A 317 7.42 -9.92 22.25
N GLU A 318 6.15 -10.24 22.47
CA GLU A 318 5.74 -11.47 23.12
C GLU A 318 6.07 -12.65 22.21
N LEU A 319 6.97 -13.51 22.67
CA LEU A 319 7.43 -14.68 21.93
C LEU A 319 7.70 -15.84 22.89
N ASP A 320 6.90 -16.88 22.80
CA ASP A 320 7.05 -18.09 23.61
C ASP A 320 7.91 -19.12 22.87
N VAL A 321 9.23 -18.98 23.01
CA VAL A 321 10.25 -19.90 22.46
C VAL A 321 11.32 -20.13 23.54
N PRO A 322 11.56 -21.38 24.01
CA PRO A 322 12.32 -21.68 25.24
C PRO A 322 13.76 -21.16 25.29
N TYR A 323 14.36 -20.88 24.16
CA TYR A 323 15.75 -20.41 24.06
C TYR A 323 15.89 -18.94 23.63
N VAL A 324 14.78 -18.22 23.58
CA VAL A 324 14.78 -16.77 23.35
C VAL A 324 14.56 -16.08 24.68
N ASP A 325 15.63 -15.52 25.24
CA ASP A 325 15.56 -14.78 26.52
C ASP A 325 14.78 -13.47 26.39
N LYS A 326 14.93 -12.82 25.23
CA LYS A 326 14.29 -11.53 24.96
C LYS A 326 14.01 -11.37 23.48
N ALA A 327 12.77 -11.01 23.16
CA ALA A 327 12.39 -10.55 21.84
C ALA A 327 11.91 -9.10 21.95
N GLU A 328 12.33 -8.25 21.02
CA GLU A 328 11.99 -6.83 21.04
C GLU A 328 12.00 -6.23 19.63
N ILE A 329 11.21 -5.15 19.44
CA ILE A 329 11.32 -4.26 18.30
C ILE A 329 12.05 -3.00 18.78
N VAL A 330 13.20 -2.74 18.18
CA VAL A 330 14.09 -1.62 18.50
C VAL A 330 13.94 -0.54 17.44
N GLU A 331 13.58 0.65 17.84
CA GLU A 331 13.61 1.84 16.98
C GLU A 331 14.96 2.55 17.13
N SER A 332 15.54 2.94 16.00
CA SER A 332 16.82 3.65 15.97
C SER A 332 16.82 4.73 14.90
N ASP A 333 17.49 5.84 15.19
CA ASP A 333 17.78 6.87 14.21
C ASP A 333 19.12 6.54 13.55
N ILE A 334 19.12 6.35 12.24
CA ILE A 334 20.30 6.09 11.41
C ILE A 334 20.24 7.02 10.19
N LYS A 335 21.26 7.88 10.05
CA LYS A 335 21.33 8.89 8.97
C LYS A 335 20.07 9.75 8.86
N ASP A 336 19.53 10.18 10.02
CA ASP A 336 18.31 10.96 10.15
C ASP A 336 17.00 10.23 9.80
N PHE A 337 17.01 8.94 9.59
CA PHE A 337 15.80 8.18 9.33
C PHE A 337 15.49 7.22 10.47
N ARG A 338 14.20 7.10 10.82
CA ARG A 338 13.72 6.14 11.81
C ARG A 338 13.72 4.74 11.21
N ASN A 339 14.59 3.89 11.75
CA ASN A 339 14.72 2.48 11.41
C ASN A 339 14.08 1.64 12.52
N LYS A 340 13.62 0.44 12.20
CA LYS A 340 13.05 -0.50 13.16
C LYS A 340 13.68 -1.87 12.98
N THR A 341 14.00 -2.55 14.07
CA THR A 341 14.66 -3.86 14.02
C THR A 341 13.98 -4.82 14.98
N VAL A 342 13.46 -5.94 14.48
CA VAL A 342 13.14 -7.06 15.38
C VAL A 342 14.42 -7.75 15.77
N MET A 343 14.62 -7.95 17.07
CA MET A 343 15.81 -8.58 17.65
C MET A 343 15.40 -9.70 18.59
N LEU A 344 16.02 -10.88 18.39
CA LEU A 344 15.86 -12.06 19.23
C LEU A 344 17.19 -12.34 19.91
N HIS A 345 17.24 -12.23 21.23
CA HIS A 345 18.40 -12.56 22.04
C HIS A 345 18.29 -14.00 22.53
N LEU A 346 19.28 -14.83 22.21
CA LEU A 346 19.29 -16.25 22.52
C LEU A 346 20.00 -16.50 23.84
N ASN A 347 19.47 -17.43 24.65
CA ASN A 347 20.04 -17.79 25.96
C ASN A 347 21.40 -18.49 25.87
N LYS A 348 21.76 -19.02 24.70
CA LYS A 348 23.08 -19.54 24.36
C LYS A 348 23.38 -19.36 22.88
N PRO A 349 24.68 -19.32 22.52
CA PRO A 349 25.07 -19.28 21.11
C PRO A 349 24.57 -20.50 20.34
N MET A 350 24.01 -20.30 19.14
CA MET A 350 23.45 -21.37 18.31
C MET A 350 24.03 -21.40 16.91
N LEU A 351 23.80 -22.50 16.23
CA LEU A 351 23.95 -22.62 14.79
C LEU A 351 22.72 -22.00 14.10
N VAL A 352 22.97 -21.21 13.07
CA VAL A 352 21.93 -20.71 12.16
C VAL A 352 22.30 -20.97 10.71
N VAL A 353 21.30 -21.14 9.86
CA VAL A 353 21.46 -21.16 8.40
C VAL A 353 20.70 -19.97 7.84
N SER A 354 21.42 -19.08 7.16
CA SER A 354 20.89 -17.87 6.55
C SER A 354 21.10 -17.89 5.04
N THR A 355 20.06 -17.59 4.27
CA THR A 355 20.20 -17.46 2.81
C THR A 355 21.06 -16.24 2.41
N LEU A 356 21.18 -15.26 3.31
CA LEU A 356 21.99 -14.05 3.07
C LEU A 356 23.45 -14.22 3.51
N GLU A 357 23.72 -15.02 4.55
CA GLU A 357 25.03 -15.10 5.20
C GLU A 357 25.64 -16.50 5.19
N GLY A 358 24.91 -17.50 4.71
CA GLY A 358 25.31 -18.89 4.77
C GLY A 358 25.12 -19.51 6.18
N GLN A 359 25.87 -20.58 6.47
CA GLN A 359 25.85 -21.24 7.76
C GLN A 359 26.79 -20.51 8.74
N ARG A 360 26.26 -20.16 9.92
CA ARG A 360 27.01 -19.45 10.96
C ARG A 360 26.83 -20.12 12.33
N LYS A 361 27.93 -20.22 13.07
CA LYS A 361 27.97 -20.77 14.43
C LYS A 361 28.20 -19.66 15.45
N GLY A 362 27.81 -19.87 16.68
CA GLY A 362 28.06 -18.92 17.76
C GLY A 362 27.15 -17.71 17.75
N ILE A 363 25.99 -17.80 17.11
CA ILE A 363 25.03 -16.71 17.02
C ILE A 363 24.23 -16.59 18.32
N SER A 364 24.30 -15.43 18.95
CA SER A 364 23.56 -15.08 20.16
C SER A 364 22.45 -14.04 19.90
N THR A 365 22.45 -13.39 18.72
CA THR A 365 21.40 -12.46 18.33
C THR A 365 20.98 -12.70 16.88
N VAL A 366 19.68 -12.82 16.66
CA VAL A 366 19.09 -12.89 15.31
C VAL A 366 18.21 -11.67 15.11
N ALA A 367 18.35 -11.01 13.97
CA ALA A 367 17.66 -9.76 13.72
C ALA A 367 17.18 -9.61 12.26
N ASN A 368 16.10 -8.85 12.07
CA ASN A 368 15.63 -8.37 10.77
C ASN A 368 15.42 -6.86 10.86
N HIS A 369 16.14 -6.13 10.03
CA HIS A 369 16.24 -4.68 10.09
C HIS A 369 15.43 -4.01 8.97
N TYR A 370 14.45 -3.21 9.36
CA TYR A 370 13.72 -2.33 8.45
C TYR A 370 14.54 -1.08 8.15
N PHE A 371 14.79 -0.90 6.88
CA PHE A 371 15.49 0.24 6.32
C PHE A 371 14.49 1.03 5.47
N PRO A 372 14.05 2.23 5.91
CA PRO A 372 12.94 2.92 5.27
C PRO A 372 13.27 3.38 3.85
N PRO A 373 12.37 3.21 2.86
CA PRO A 373 12.56 3.60 1.47
C PRO A 373 13.12 5.02 1.24
N PRO A 374 12.75 6.05 2.00
CA PRO A 374 13.35 7.38 1.88
C PRO A 374 14.87 7.42 2.07
N SER A 375 15.45 6.49 2.82
CA SER A 375 16.89 6.42 3.07
C SER A 375 17.68 5.57 2.06
N TRP A 376 17.01 4.89 1.13
CA TRP A 376 17.64 3.89 0.26
C TRP A 376 18.70 4.43 -0.70
N GLY A 377 18.57 5.65 -1.15
CA GLY A 377 19.61 6.30 -1.96
C GLY A 377 20.90 6.60 -1.20
N LEU A 378 20.84 6.70 0.13
CA LEU A 378 21.90 7.29 0.97
C LEU A 378 22.91 6.27 1.51
N GLY A 379 22.64 4.99 1.46
CA GLY A 379 23.47 3.95 2.09
C GLY A 379 24.03 2.91 1.12
N HIS A 380 23.56 2.85 -0.09
CA HIS A 380 23.89 1.77 -1.04
C HIS A 380 25.25 1.92 -1.71
N GLU A 381 25.87 3.07 -1.65
CA GLU A 381 27.23 3.27 -2.20
C GLU A 381 28.29 2.41 -1.52
N GLN A 382 28.07 2.06 -0.25
CA GLN A 382 28.95 1.18 0.52
C GLN A 382 28.57 -0.33 0.41
N GLY A 383 27.54 -0.64 -0.37
CA GLY A 383 27.00 -2.01 -0.51
C GLY A 383 26.39 -2.58 0.79
N LEU A 384 26.07 -3.87 0.76
CA LEU A 384 25.46 -4.57 1.89
C LEU A 384 26.37 -4.64 3.13
N ALA A 385 27.68 -4.74 2.93
CA ALA A 385 28.65 -4.79 4.02
C ALA A 385 28.71 -3.47 4.80
N GLY A 386 28.66 -2.34 4.10
CA GLY A 386 28.60 -1.01 4.73
C GLY A 386 27.31 -0.78 5.48
N LEU A 387 26.17 -1.15 4.90
CA LEU A 387 24.87 -1.07 5.57
C LEU A 387 24.86 -1.91 6.86
N ARG A 388 25.36 -3.15 6.81
CA ARG A 388 25.48 -4.03 7.99
C ARG A 388 26.32 -3.39 9.08
N LYS A 389 27.52 -2.88 8.74
CA LYS A 389 28.41 -2.24 9.71
C LYS A 389 27.76 -1.02 10.40
N THR A 390 27.06 -0.18 9.63
CA THR A 390 26.36 0.99 10.17
C THR A 390 25.23 0.55 11.11
N THR A 391 24.40 -0.40 10.70
CA THR A 391 23.31 -0.94 11.51
C THR A 391 23.81 -1.58 12.79
N GLN A 392 24.84 -2.43 12.72
CA GLN A 392 25.43 -3.08 13.89
C GLN A 392 25.97 -2.06 14.87
N LYS A 393 26.69 -1.05 14.40
CA LYS A 393 27.20 0.04 15.24
C LYS A 393 26.07 0.79 15.94
N ALA A 394 25.03 1.19 15.22
CA ALA A 394 23.91 1.96 15.78
C ALA A 394 23.12 1.17 16.83
N LEU A 395 23.02 -0.16 16.66
CA LEU A 395 22.29 -1.04 17.57
C LEU A 395 23.17 -1.65 18.67
N GLY A 396 24.49 -1.40 18.67
CA GLY A 396 25.43 -2.01 19.61
C GLY A 396 25.63 -3.52 19.40
N LEU A 397 25.51 -4.01 18.17
CA LEU A 397 25.59 -5.43 17.83
C LEU A 397 27.01 -5.83 17.42
N THR A 398 27.41 -7.05 17.79
CA THR A 398 28.69 -7.63 17.39
C THR A 398 28.50 -8.49 16.13
N GLY A 399 29.30 -8.23 15.10
CA GLY A 399 29.19 -8.90 13.80
C GLY A 399 29.27 -10.42 13.87
N ASP A 400 30.20 -10.95 14.65
CA ASP A 400 30.48 -12.38 14.73
C ASP A 400 29.35 -13.19 15.41
N SER A 401 28.64 -12.56 16.33
CA SER A 401 27.56 -13.19 17.10
C SER A 401 26.14 -12.80 16.65
N THR A 402 26.01 -12.02 15.58
CA THR A 402 24.70 -11.56 15.08
C THR A 402 24.43 -12.05 13.66
N ALA A 403 23.29 -12.69 13.43
CA ALA A 403 22.72 -12.96 12.11
C ALA A 403 21.68 -11.88 11.78
N LEU A 404 21.85 -11.19 10.65
CA LEU A 404 21.09 -9.98 10.33
C LEU A 404 20.54 -9.98 8.90
N LEU A 405 19.22 -9.86 8.79
CA LEU A 405 18.52 -9.60 7.51
C LEU A 405 18.14 -8.13 7.38
N PHE A 406 17.86 -7.71 6.13
CA PHE A 406 17.41 -6.36 5.80
C PHE A 406 16.12 -6.40 5.00
N THR A 407 15.20 -5.47 5.29
CA THR A 407 13.90 -5.40 4.61
C THR A 407 13.43 -3.95 4.42
N GLY A 408 12.63 -3.74 3.38
CA GLY A 408 11.86 -2.50 3.19
C GLY A 408 10.42 -2.60 3.73
N ALA A 409 10.05 -3.72 4.36
CA ALA A 409 8.76 -3.86 5.03
C ALA A 409 8.87 -3.43 6.49
N ASP A 410 7.94 -2.57 6.95
CA ASP A 410 7.96 -2.02 8.32
C ASP A 410 7.76 -3.12 9.36
N MET A 411 8.50 -3.05 10.47
CA MET A 411 8.40 -4.01 11.58
C MET A 411 7.07 -3.97 12.32
N GLU A 412 6.29 -2.90 12.22
CA GLU A 412 4.92 -2.85 12.74
C GLU A 412 3.97 -3.81 11.98
N ASN A 413 4.36 -4.18 10.77
CA ASN A 413 3.64 -5.13 9.92
C ASN A 413 4.18 -6.56 10.03
N LEU A 414 5.04 -6.83 11.03
CA LEU A 414 5.54 -8.17 11.33
C LEU A 414 4.38 -9.12 11.60
N ALA A 415 4.39 -10.29 10.97
CA ALA A 415 3.54 -11.41 11.31
C ALA A 415 4.33 -12.39 12.20
N VAL A 416 3.70 -12.86 13.26
CA VAL A 416 4.25 -13.89 14.14
C VAL A 416 3.24 -15.03 14.21
N VAL A 417 3.56 -16.15 13.58
CA VAL A 417 2.66 -17.30 13.48
C VAL A 417 3.28 -18.51 14.13
N LYS A 418 2.54 -19.15 15.05
CA LYS A 418 2.92 -20.36 15.75
C LYS A 418 2.04 -21.52 15.31
N GLU A 419 2.67 -22.63 14.92
CA GLU A 419 2.01 -23.89 14.60
C GLU A 419 2.53 -25.00 15.52
N SER A 420 1.67 -25.92 15.91
CA SER A 420 2.02 -26.97 16.85
C SER A 420 1.43 -28.33 16.49
N PHE A 421 2.14 -29.39 16.87
CA PHE A 421 1.64 -30.76 16.83
C PHE A 421 2.29 -31.59 17.95
N LYS A 422 1.48 -32.03 18.91
CA LYS A 422 1.99 -32.65 20.15
C LYS A 422 3.02 -31.74 20.82
N ASP A 423 4.24 -32.23 20.97
CA ASP A 423 5.35 -31.54 21.62
C ASP A 423 6.15 -30.63 20.65
N MET A 424 5.85 -30.70 19.34
CA MET A 424 6.54 -29.92 18.33
C MET A 424 5.87 -28.56 18.15
N GLU A 425 6.67 -27.50 18.14
CA GLU A 425 6.24 -26.14 17.85
C GLU A 425 7.17 -25.49 16.83
N VAL A 426 6.59 -24.75 15.92
CA VAL A 426 7.29 -23.89 14.96
C VAL A 426 6.73 -22.49 15.06
N THR A 427 7.59 -21.51 15.19
CA THR A 427 7.24 -20.09 15.12
C THR A 427 7.94 -19.45 13.93
N ALA A 428 7.16 -18.82 13.06
CA ALA A 428 7.64 -18.04 11.93
C ALA A 428 7.41 -16.55 12.20
N LEU A 429 8.48 -15.74 12.13
CA LEU A 429 8.39 -14.28 12.10
C LEU A 429 8.61 -13.86 10.66
N VAL A 430 7.60 -13.20 10.06
CA VAL A 430 7.59 -12.87 8.63
C VAL A 430 7.36 -11.39 8.42
N THR A 431 8.20 -10.77 7.60
CA THR A 431 7.94 -9.45 7.00
C THR A 431 7.83 -9.62 5.49
N ALA A 432 6.83 -9.00 4.86
CA ALA A 432 6.59 -9.16 3.43
C ALA A 432 6.16 -7.85 2.77
N GLY A 433 6.88 -7.42 1.72
CA GLY A 433 6.51 -6.31 0.85
C GLY A 433 6.57 -6.75 -0.61
N VAL A 434 5.42 -6.76 -1.32
CA VAL A 434 5.30 -7.37 -2.65
C VAL A 434 4.96 -6.39 -3.78
N MET A 435 4.65 -5.13 -3.49
CA MET A 435 4.13 -4.20 -4.51
C MET A 435 5.13 -3.74 -5.56
N GLY A 436 6.43 -3.77 -5.29
CA GLY A 436 7.45 -3.19 -6.18
C GLY A 436 8.47 -4.17 -6.73
N ASN A 437 8.68 -5.33 -6.08
CA ASN A 437 9.76 -6.26 -6.36
C ASN A 437 9.32 -7.74 -6.43
N ALA A 438 8.02 -8.01 -6.56
CA ALA A 438 7.52 -9.36 -6.75
C ALA A 438 8.01 -9.93 -8.09
N VAL A 439 8.45 -11.19 -8.09
CA VAL A 439 8.99 -11.86 -9.27
C VAL A 439 8.39 -13.26 -9.46
N ARG A 440 8.26 -13.67 -10.72
CA ARG A 440 7.96 -15.03 -11.14
C ARG A 440 9.25 -15.72 -11.54
N MET A 441 9.82 -16.51 -10.63
CA MET A 441 11.00 -17.31 -10.98
C MET A 441 10.68 -18.28 -12.11
N GLY A 442 11.57 -18.34 -13.11
CA GLY A 442 11.42 -19.14 -14.32
C GLY A 442 10.74 -18.43 -15.48
N ALA A 443 10.16 -17.23 -15.29
CA ALA A 443 9.58 -16.41 -16.36
C ALA A 443 10.21 -15.00 -16.43
N ASP A 444 10.43 -14.37 -15.29
CA ASP A 444 11.01 -13.04 -15.23
C ASP A 444 12.53 -13.08 -15.42
N GLU A 445 13.08 -12.03 -16.02
CA GLU A 445 14.52 -11.93 -16.30
C GLU A 445 15.32 -11.50 -15.07
N GLY A 446 16.52 -12.08 -14.89
CA GLY A 446 17.53 -11.63 -13.94
C GLY A 446 18.13 -10.30 -14.39
N ARG A 447 18.38 -9.38 -13.44
CA ARG A 447 18.77 -8.00 -13.76
C ARG A 447 20.26 -7.71 -13.70
N PHE A 448 21.07 -8.62 -13.24
CA PHE A 448 22.53 -8.44 -13.18
C PHE A 448 23.24 -9.76 -13.33
N TYR A 449 24.47 -9.68 -13.79
CA TYR A 449 25.38 -10.78 -13.97
C TYR A 449 26.61 -10.60 -13.07
N GLU A 450 27.01 -11.64 -12.33
CA GLU A 450 28.27 -11.68 -11.57
C GLU A 450 29.36 -12.37 -12.43
N PRO A 451 30.66 -12.04 -12.24
CA PRO A 451 31.30 -11.15 -11.26
C PRO A 451 31.48 -9.71 -11.69
N ASP A 452 31.28 -9.39 -12.95
CA ASP A 452 31.74 -8.14 -13.57
C ASP A 452 30.67 -7.06 -13.74
N SER A 453 29.62 -7.05 -12.89
CA SER A 453 28.52 -6.13 -13.08
C SER A 453 28.85 -4.70 -12.61
N PRO A 454 29.28 -3.80 -13.50
CA PRO A 454 29.37 -2.37 -13.20
C PRO A 454 28.00 -1.68 -13.19
N ASP A 455 26.95 -2.35 -13.69
CA ASP A 455 25.62 -1.77 -13.87
C ASP A 455 24.70 -1.92 -12.67
N LYS A 456 25.20 -1.59 -11.47
CA LYS A 456 24.39 -1.46 -10.25
C LYS A 456 23.51 -0.21 -10.22
N LYS A 457 23.22 0.40 -11.37
CA LYS A 457 22.52 1.70 -11.48
C LYS A 457 21.00 1.66 -11.50
N GLU A 458 20.35 0.50 -11.42
CA GLU A 458 18.90 0.50 -11.31
C GLU A 458 18.44 0.89 -9.91
N SER A 459 17.47 1.80 -9.83
CA SER A 459 16.76 2.14 -8.60
C SER A 459 16.16 0.86 -8.03
N LYS A 460 16.66 0.39 -6.89
CA LYS A 460 16.09 -0.76 -6.19
C LYS A 460 14.66 -0.42 -5.79
N LYS A 461 13.70 -1.14 -6.35
CA LYS A 461 12.31 -1.01 -5.95
C LYS A 461 12.11 -1.66 -4.59
N PRO A 462 11.33 -1.05 -3.68
CA PRO A 462 11.04 -1.63 -2.38
C PRO A 462 10.25 -2.93 -2.52
N GLY A 463 10.59 -3.91 -1.70
CA GLY A 463 9.90 -5.18 -1.60
C GLY A 463 10.87 -6.33 -1.32
N THR A 464 10.60 -7.08 -0.26
CA THR A 464 11.29 -8.33 0.09
C THR A 464 10.40 -9.13 1.03
N ILE A 465 10.62 -10.43 1.10
CA ILE A 465 10.02 -11.31 2.09
C ILE A 465 11.15 -11.91 2.93
N ASN A 466 11.15 -11.58 4.22
CA ASN A 466 12.10 -12.14 5.17
C ASN A 466 11.39 -13.00 6.20
N MET A 467 11.98 -14.17 6.51
CA MET A 467 11.42 -15.16 7.41
C MET A 467 12.47 -15.57 8.44
N LEU A 468 12.13 -15.55 9.73
CA LEU A 468 12.90 -16.13 10.81
C LEU A 468 12.12 -17.36 11.29
N LEU A 469 12.75 -18.55 11.23
CA LEU A 469 12.14 -19.83 11.58
C LEU A 469 12.75 -20.37 12.87
N LEU A 470 11.90 -20.52 13.89
CA LEU A 470 12.23 -21.02 15.20
C LEU A 470 11.43 -22.29 15.50
N THR A 471 12.03 -23.22 16.21
CA THR A 471 11.34 -24.42 16.68
C THR A 471 11.85 -24.83 18.07
N ASN A 472 11.00 -25.43 18.87
CA ASN A 472 11.36 -26.00 20.16
C ASN A 472 12.03 -27.39 20.05
N MET A 473 12.35 -27.85 18.84
CA MET A 473 13.09 -29.05 18.53
C MET A 473 14.53 -28.72 18.12
N GLN A 474 15.46 -29.67 18.23
CA GLN A 474 16.82 -29.49 17.74
C GLN A 474 16.94 -30.01 16.30
N LEU A 475 17.08 -29.10 15.34
CA LEU A 475 17.25 -29.44 13.93
C LEU A 475 18.69 -29.81 13.62
N SER A 476 18.92 -30.95 12.95
CA SER A 476 20.23 -31.24 12.36
C SER A 476 20.54 -30.25 11.22
N PRO A 477 21.81 -30.05 10.83
CA PRO A 477 22.19 -29.21 9.67
C PRO A 477 21.44 -29.60 8.40
N ARG A 478 21.16 -30.89 8.20
CA ARG A 478 20.36 -31.42 7.11
C ARG A 478 18.91 -30.94 7.21
N ALA A 479 18.30 -31.05 8.39
CA ALA A 479 16.92 -30.55 8.60
C ALA A 479 16.83 -29.04 8.41
N MET A 480 17.79 -28.27 8.90
CA MET A 480 17.83 -26.82 8.70
C MET A 480 17.87 -26.42 7.20
N THR A 481 18.67 -27.11 6.39
CA THR A 481 18.73 -26.89 4.95
C THR A 481 17.42 -27.25 4.25
N ARG A 482 16.79 -28.35 4.65
CA ARG A 482 15.49 -28.75 4.09
C ARG A 482 14.35 -27.84 4.54
N ALA A 483 14.43 -27.22 5.71
CA ALA A 483 13.46 -26.23 6.19
C ALA A 483 13.35 -25.03 5.24
N ILE A 484 14.47 -24.64 4.61
CA ILE A 484 14.46 -23.57 3.59
C ILE A 484 13.60 -23.94 2.40
N ILE A 485 13.65 -25.20 1.94
CA ILE A 485 12.82 -25.68 0.83
C ILE A 485 11.34 -25.60 1.22
N SER A 486 10.96 -26.22 2.35
CA SER A 486 9.56 -26.21 2.81
C SER A 486 9.00 -24.80 3.01
N ALA A 487 9.81 -23.89 3.55
CA ALA A 487 9.44 -22.47 3.69
C ALA A 487 9.30 -21.75 2.34
N THR A 488 10.20 -22.02 1.40
CA THR A 488 10.14 -21.41 0.07
C THR A 488 8.92 -21.87 -0.73
N GLU A 489 8.61 -23.17 -0.67
CA GLU A 489 7.41 -23.72 -1.32
C GLU A 489 6.15 -23.13 -0.71
N ALA A 490 6.05 -23.08 0.62
CA ALA A 490 4.90 -22.50 1.33
C ALA A 490 4.72 -20.98 1.02
N LYS A 491 5.82 -20.21 1.01
CA LYS A 491 5.80 -18.80 0.59
C LYS A 491 5.25 -18.66 -0.83
N SER A 492 5.72 -19.49 -1.78
CA SER A 492 5.28 -19.45 -3.17
C SER A 492 3.81 -19.80 -3.31
N ALA A 493 3.33 -20.82 -2.58
CA ALA A 493 1.91 -21.17 -2.53
C ALA A 493 1.06 -20.00 -1.99
N ALA A 494 1.47 -19.39 -0.87
CA ALA A 494 0.76 -18.25 -0.29
C ALA A 494 0.62 -17.08 -1.28
N LEU A 495 1.67 -16.73 -2.02
CA LEU A 495 1.64 -15.66 -3.01
C LEU A 495 0.74 -16.00 -4.21
N GLN A 496 0.75 -17.25 -4.65
CA GLN A 496 -0.12 -17.71 -5.75
C GLN A 496 -1.59 -17.73 -5.32
N ASP A 497 -1.90 -18.24 -4.14
CA ASP A 497 -3.29 -18.28 -3.62
C ASP A 497 -3.84 -16.87 -3.36
N MET A 498 -2.98 -15.91 -3.02
CA MET A 498 -3.33 -14.49 -2.93
C MET A 498 -3.36 -13.79 -4.30
N ASP A 499 -3.05 -14.46 -5.40
CA ASP A 499 -2.93 -13.86 -6.75
C ASP A 499 -2.00 -12.63 -6.79
N ILE A 500 -0.86 -12.69 -6.09
CA ILE A 500 0.15 -11.63 -6.15
C ILE A 500 0.81 -11.66 -7.52
N ARG A 501 0.80 -10.53 -8.22
CA ARG A 501 1.33 -10.44 -9.59
C ARG A 501 2.82 -10.10 -9.61
N SER A 502 3.56 -10.69 -10.57
CA SER A 502 4.93 -10.28 -10.85
C SER A 502 5.02 -8.78 -11.14
N SER A 503 6.05 -8.10 -10.69
CA SER A 503 6.26 -6.70 -11.02
C SER A 503 6.79 -6.48 -12.44
N GLN A 504 7.26 -7.54 -13.12
CA GLN A 504 7.79 -7.49 -14.49
C GLN A 504 6.73 -7.88 -15.53
N THR A 505 5.99 -8.95 -15.27
CA THR A 505 5.02 -9.56 -16.18
C THR A 505 3.61 -9.61 -15.55
N ARG A 506 3.13 -8.46 -15.09
CA ARG A 506 1.89 -8.33 -14.30
C ARG A 506 0.63 -8.90 -14.95
N PRO A 507 0.39 -8.70 -16.26
CA PRO A 507 -0.80 -9.26 -16.87
C PRO A 507 -0.84 -10.79 -16.87
N ASP A 508 0.33 -11.44 -17.00
CA ASP A 508 0.43 -12.86 -17.31
C ASP A 508 0.77 -13.73 -16.10
N ASN A 509 1.64 -13.24 -15.19
CA ASN A 509 2.24 -14.11 -14.19
C ASN A 509 1.97 -13.72 -12.75
N GLN A 510 1.61 -14.73 -11.95
CA GLN A 510 1.64 -14.68 -10.49
C GLN A 510 3.08 -14.80 -10.00
N ALA A 511 3.42 -14.08 -8.94
CA ALA A 511 4.73 -14.12 -8.31
C ALA A 511 4.96 -15.43 -7.53
N THR A 512 6.23 -15.82 -7.40
CA THR A 512 6.69 -16.91 -6.52
C THR A 512 7.52 -16.41 -5.34
N GLY A 513 7.87 -15.14 -5.34
CA GLY A 513 8.67 -14.47 -4.31
C GLY A 513 8.94 -13.03 -4.71
N THR A 514 9.96 -12.44 -4.11
CA THR A 514 10.55 -11.17 -4.53
C THR A 514 12.00 -11.39 -4.95
N GLY A 515 12.60 -10.39 -5.59
CA GLY A 515 14.00 -10.49 -6.03
C GLY A 515 15.04 -10.57 -4.89
N THR A 516 14.62 -10.46 -3.62
CA THR A 516 15.53 -10.32 -2.46
C THR A 516 15.07 -11.07 -1.23
N ASP A 517 14.29 -12.13 -1.37
CA ASP A 517 13.78 -12.93 -0.24
C ASP A 517 14.90 -13.57 0.57
N ASN A 518 14.74 -13.59 1.90
CA ASN A 518 15.71 -14.22 2.80
C ASN A 518 15.03 -15.02 3.93
N ILE A 519 15.75 -16.05 4.36
CA ILE A 519 15.33 -16.94 5.44
C ILE A 519 16.50 -17.13 6.43
N ILE A 520 16.23 -17.05 7.71
CA ILE A 520 17.10 -17.56 8.75
C ILE A 520 16.38 -18.72 9.44
N VAL A 521 17.03 -19.87 9.49
CA VAL A 521 16.60 -21.05 10.26
C VAL A 521 17.51 -21.20 11.48
N LEU A 522 16.93 -21.24 12.68
CA LEU A 522 17.66 -21.51 13.91
C LEU A 522 17.70 -23.02 14.20
N GLU A 523 18.81 -23.49 14.72
CA GLU A 523 18.99 -24.91 15.14
C GLU A 523 17.91 -25.36 16.14
N GLY A 524 17.49 -24.47 17.04
CA GLY A 524 16.53 -24.80 18.10
C GLY A 524 17.14 -25.60 19.23
N GLN A 525 16.27 -26.07 20.12
CA GLN A 525 16.63 -26.91 21.29
C GLN A 525 15.51 -27.91 21.55
N GLY A 526 15.84 -29.10 22.06
CA GLY A 526 14.87 -30.12 22.42
C GLY A 526 15.16 -31.46 21.77
N LEU A 527 14.14 -32.21 21.41
CA LEU A 527 14.32 -33.51 20.76
C LEU A 527 14.94 -33.34 19.37
N PRO A 528 15.89 -34.23 18.99
CA PRO A 528 16.57 -34.12 17.70
C PRO A 528 15.62 -34.44 16.55
N ILE A 529 15.65 -33.59 15.51
CA ILE A 529 14.90 -33.73 14.26
C ILE A 529 15.88 -33.71 13.08
N ASP A 530 15.87 -34.76 12.26
CA ASP A 530 16.72 -34.87 11.07
C ASP A 530 15.97 -34.67 9.75
N SER A 531 14.65 -34.49 9.78
CA SER A 531 13.83 -34.28 8.59
C SER A 531 12.81 -33.17 8.80
N SER A 532 12.80 -32.21 7.84
CA SER A 532 11.85 -31.09 7.77
C SER A 532 11.28 -30.89 6.37
N GLY A 533 11.29 -31.95 5.54
CA GLY A 533 10.68 -31.93 4.21
C GLY A 533 9.16 -32.18 4.27
N GLY A 534 8.47 -32.04 3.15
CA GLY A 534 7.00 -32.03 3.05
C GLY A 534 6.26 -33.27 3.58
N HIS A 535 6.92 -34.44 3.71
CA HIS A 535 6.33 -35.61 4.34
C HIS A 535 6.58 -35.72 5.85
N SER A 536 7.39 -34.83 6.42
CA SER A 536 7.63 -34.81 7.86
C SER A 536 6.67 -33.85 8.56
N LYS A 537 6.31 -34.17 9.80
CA LYS A 537 5.47 -33.28 10.61
C LYS A 537 6.14 -31.90 10.83
N MET A 538 7.46 -31.89 11.03
CA MET A 538 8.23 -30.65 11.15
C MET A 538 8.11 -29.78 9.86
N GLY A 539 8.25 -30.41 8.69
CA GLY A 539 8.09 -29.69 7.40
C GLY A 539 6.67 -29.16 7.19
N GLU A 540 5.64 -29.92 7.58
CA GLU A 540 4.24 -29.48 7.55
C GLU A 540 4.02 -28.25 8.44
N LEU A 541 4.53 -28.25 9.68
CA LEU A 541 4.39 -27.12 10.60
C LEU A 541 5.12 -25.87 10.09
N ILE A 542 6.35 -26.04 9.57
CA ILE A 542 7.09 -24.95 8.93
C ILE A 542 6.27 -24.37 7.76
N ALA A 543 5.73 -25.23 6.90
CA ALA A 543 4.96 -24.78 5.74
C ALA A 543 3.69 -24.02 6.15
N ARG A 544 2.95 -24.51 7.14
CA ARG A 544 1.74 -23.83 7.64
C ARG A 544 2.05 -22.48 8.27
N ALA A 545 3.06 -22.42 9.15
CA ALA A 545 3.45 -21.17 9.81
C ALA A 545 3.93 -20.12 8.79
N VAL A 546 4.71 -20.53 7.80
CA VAL A 546 5.18 -19.62 6.74
C VAL A 546 4.04 -19.19 5.82
N TYR A 547 3.18 -20.12 5.39
CA TYR A 547 2.04 -19.81 4.53
C TYR A 547 1.14 -18.75 5.17
N ALA A 548 0.69 -18.98 6.40
CA ALA A 548 -0.14 -18.03 7.13
C ALA A 548 0.61 -16.72 7.43
N GLY A 549 1.89 -16.81 7.83
CA GLY A 549 2.71 -15.63 8.12
C GLY A 549 2.96 -14.76 6.90
N VAL A 550 3.13 -15.32 5.71
CA VAL A 550 3.27 -14.55 4.46
C VAL A 550 1.96 -13.84 4.12
N GLN A 551 0.83 -14.53 4.22
CA GLN A 551 -0.48 -13.92 3.96
C GLN A 551 -0.76 -12.75 4.91
N GLU A 552 -0.52 -12.95 6.21
CA GLU A 552 -0.70 -11.93 7.23
C GLU A 552 0.24 -10.73 7.01
N ALA A 553 1.53 -10.98 6.74
CA ALA A 553 2.51 -9.92 6.52
C ALA A 553 2.21 -9.12 5.23
N VAL A 554 1.79 -9.77 4.14
CA VAL A 554 1.36 -9.10 2.91
C VAL A 554 0.11 -8.26 3.16
N HIS A 555 -0.87 -8.78 3.91
CA HIS A 555 -2.05 -8.01 4.28
C HIS A 555 -1.67 -6.78 5.10
N LYS A 556 -0.88 -6.95 6.17
CA LYS A 556 -0.46 -5.83 7.03
C LYS A 556 0.33 -4.77 6.27
N GLN A 557 1.26 -5.18 5.41
CA GLN A 557 2.16 -4.26 4.71
C GLN A 557 1.55 -3.62 3.47
N ASN A 558 0.72 -4.37 2.72
CA ASN A 558 0.25 -3.96 1.40
C ASN A 558 -1.28 -3.82 1.31
N GLY A 559 -2.03 -4.13 2.36
CA GLY A 559 -3.49 -4.11 2.38
C GLY A 559 -4.13 -5.14 1.44
N VAL A 560 -3.36 -6.14 0.98
CA VAL A 560 -3.84 -7.15 0.03
C VAL A 560 -4.44 -8.33 0.77
N VAL A 561 -5.67 -8.66 0.42
CA VAL A 561 -6.41 -9.87 0.88
C VAL A 561 -6.86 -10.68 -0.33
N THR A 562 -7.26 -11.92 -0.10
CA THR A 562 -7.76 -12.84 -1.15
C THR A 562 -9.06 -12.30 -1.76
N GLU A 563 -9.98 -11.81 -0.94
CA GLU A 563 -11.33 -11.36 -1.29
C GLU A 563 -11.40 -9.92 -1.80
N ARG A 564 -10.30 -9.38 -2.32
CA ARG A 564 -10.28 -8.02 -2.83
C ARG A 564 -11.11 -7.82 -4.11
N SER A 565 -11.56 -6.59 -4.31
CA SER A 565 -12.45 -6.23 -5.42
C SER A 565 -11.83 -6.50 -6.79
N VAL A 566 -12.69 -6.70 -7.80
CA VAL A 566 -12.28 -6.82 -9.21
C VAL A 566 -11.49 -5.57 -9.69
N PHE A 567 -11.82 -4.39 -9.19
CA PHE A 567 -11.09 -3.14 -9.51
C PHE A 567 -9.63 -3.20 -9.06
N GLN A 568 -9.38 -3.70 -7.84
CA GLN A 568 -8.02 -3.87 -7.34
C GLN A 568 -7.26 -4.92 -8.16
N ARG A 569 -7.88 -6.04 -8.49
CA ARG A 569 -7.29 -7.10 -9.31
C ARG A 569 -6.97 -6.64 -10.74
N LEU A 570 -7.82 -5.78 -11.34
CA LEU A 570 -7.54 -5.13 -12.63
C LEU A 570 -6.32 -4.20 -12.51
N LYS A 571 -6.29 -3.34 -11.48
CA LYS A 571 -5.17 -2.42 -11.20
C LYS A 571 -3.85 -3.16 -11.01
N GLU A 572 -3.85 -4.28 -10.29
CA GLU A 572 -2.68 -5.13 -10.05
C GLU A 572 -2.14 -5.74 -11.35
N ARG A 573 -3.01 -6.03 -12.32
CA ARG A 573 -2.66 -6.47 -13.68
C ARG A 573 -2.33 -5.32 -14.64
N ARG A 574 -2.26 -4.07 -14.16
CA ARG A 574 -2.06 -2.84 -14.96
C ARG A 574 -3.14 -2.62 -16.01
N ILE A 575 -4.34 -3.12 -15.79
CA ILE A 575 -5.48 -2.88 -16.66
C ILE A 575 -6.14 -1.57 -16.23
N ASP A 576 -6.11 -0.59 -17.13
CA ASP A 576 -6.67 0.75 -16.89
C ASP A 576 -7.94 0.94 -17.72
N LEU A 577 -9.10 0.92 -17.04
CA LEU A 577 -10.40 1.10 -17.68
C LEU A 577 -10.51 2.45 -18.41
N SER A 578 -9.76 3.48 -18.02
CA SER A 578 -9.78 4.77 -18.72
C SER A 578 -9.10 4.72 -20.08
N ILE A 579 -8.17 3.81 -20.29
CA ILE A 579 -7.53 3.60 -21.58
C ILE A 579 -8.49 2.82 -22.51
N LEU A 580 -9.05 1.76 -21.96
CA LEU A 580 -9.99 0.92 -22.71
C LEU A 580 -11.26 1.70 -23.09
N SER A 581 -11.78 2.54 -22.18
CA SER A 581 -12.96 3.36 -22.50
C SER A 581 -12.74 4.32 -23.67
N ARG A 582 -11.55 4.91 -23.79
CA ARG A 582 -11.20 5.76 -24.94
C ARG A 582 -11.13 4.97 -26.24
N HIS A 583 -10.55 3.78 -26.19
CA HIS A 583 -10.51 2.90 -27.36
C HIS A 583 -11.92 2.54 -27.84
N PHE A 584 -12.79 2.10 -26.93
CA PHE A 584 -14.15 1.67 -27.27
C PHE A 584 -15.13 2.80 -27.53
N ALA A 585 -14.91 4.01 -26.99
CA ALA A 585 -15.73 5.18 -27.31
C ALA A 585 -15.46 5.73 -28.72
N GLY A 586 -14.30 5.44 -29.30
CA GLY A 586 -13.88 6.02 -30.57
C GLY A 586 -13.60 7.54 -30.46
N LYS A 587 -13.48 8.21 -31.63
CA LYS A 587 -13.10 9.62 -31.68
C LYS A 587 -14.17 10.60 -31.17
N ASP A 588 -15.43 10.24 -31.39
CA ASP A 588 -16.57 11.13 -31.11
C ASP A 588 -17.41 10.71 -29.89
N GLY A 589 -17.05 9.59 -29.26
CA GLY A 589 -17.76 9.03 -28.10
C GLY A 589 -17.31 9.62 -26.77
N ASP A 590 -18.21 9.63 -25.78
CA ASP A 590 -17.91 10.03 -24.42
C ASP A 590 -17.24 8.87 -23.65
N ALA A 591 -15.91 8.85 -23.69
CA ALA A 591 -15.10 7.84 -23.00
C ALA A 591 -15.31 7.87 -21.47
N GLN A 592 -15.64 9.02 -20.89
CA GLN A 592 -15.86 9.18 -19.46
C GLN A 592 -17.21 8.53 -19.05
N ALA A 593 -18.28 8.82 -19.78
CA ALA A 593 -19.58 8.19 -19.56
C ALA A 593 -19.50 6.66 -19.73
N LEU A 594 -18.84 6.21 -20.78
CA LEU A 594 -18.63 4.79 -21.06
C LEU A 594 -17.87 4.08 -19.93
N ARG A 595 -16.80 4.70 -19.45
CA ARG A 595 -16.04 4.20 -18.30
C ARG A 595 -16.93 4.07 -17.06
N THR A 596 -17.70 5.12 -16.76
CA THR A 596 -18.58 5.15 -15.60
C THR A 596 -19.59 4.00 -15.63
N GLN A 597 -20.22 3.73 -16.78
CA GLN A 597 -21.17 2.64 -16.95
C GLN A 597 -20.51 1.27 -16.71
N VAL A 598 -19.31 1.05 -17.26
CA VAL A 598 -18.58 -0.23 -17.03
C VAL A 598 -18.15 -0.36 -15.57
N GLU A 599 -17.70 0.72 -14.91
CA GLU A 599 -17.39 0.71 -13.49
C GLU A 599 -18.63 0.36 -12.65
N GLN A 600 -19.80 0.89 -12.99
CA GLN A 600 -21.07 0.52 -12.33
C GLN A 600 -21.42 -0.95 -12.53
N LEU A 601 -21.28 -1.50 -13.74
CA LEU A 601 -21.48 -2.94 -13.98
C LEU A 601 -20.56 -3.80 -13.10
N LEU A 602 -19.29 -3.44 -13.00
CA LEU A 602 -18.31 -4.17 -12.22
C LEU A 602 -18.55 -4.12 -10.68
N LEU A 603 -19.46 -3.30 -10.21
CA LEU A 603 -19.96 -3.36 -8.83
C LEU A 603 -20.94 -4.54 -8.63
N TYR A 604 -21.61 -5.03 -9.67
CA TYR A 604 -22.53 -6.15 -9.55
C TYR A 604 -21.77 -7.48 -9.55
N PRO A 605 -22.06 -8.40 -8.59
CA PRO A 605 -21.36 -9.68 -8.46
C PRO A 605 -21.31 -10.50 -9.75
N LYS A 606 -22.35 -10.42 -10.59
CA LYS A 606 -22.42 -11.13 -11.85
C LYS A 606 -21.30 -10.73 -12.82
N TYR A 607 -21.16 -9.44 -13.08
CA TYR A 607 -20.16 -8.92 -14.02
C TYR A 607 -18.75 -8.92 -13.43
N ALA A 608 -18.62 -8.63 -12.14
CA ALA A 608 -17.38 -8.79 -11.41
C ALA A 608 -16.89 -10.25 -11.44
N GLY A 609 -17.82 -11.21 -11.21
CA GLY A 609 -17.55 -12.64 -11.29
C GLY A 609 -17.14 -13.08 -12.69
N PHE A 610 -17.81 -12.58 -13.74
CA PHE A 610 -17.45 -12.82 -15.12
C PHE A 610 -16.00 -12.42 -15.44
N ILE A 611 -15.62 -11.17 -15.13
CA ILE A 611 -14.24 -10.70 -15.34
C ILE A 611 -13.24 -11.47 -14.49
N THR A 612 -13.59 -11.79 -13.23
CA THR A 612 -12.73 -12.59 -12.35
C THR A 612 -12.49 -13.99 -12.89
N ALA A 613 -13.51 -14.64 -13.44
CA ALA A 613 -13.37 -15.94 -14.09
C ALA A 613 -12.48 -15.86 -15.34
N LEU A 614 -12.63 -14.81 -16.14
CA LEU A 614 -11.77 -14.60 -17.31
C LEU A 614 -10.31 -14.31 -16.94
N MET A 615 -10.05 -13.67 -15.78
CA MET A 615 -8.67 -13.55 -15.26
C MET A 615 -8.05 -14.92 -15.00
N ALA A 616 -8.81 -15.86 -14.42
CA ALA A 616 -8.33 -17.23 -14.18
C ALA A 616 -8.10 -17.99 -15.50
N VAL A 617 -9.06 -17.91 -16.43
CA VAL A 617 -8.92 -18.54 -17.76
C VAL A 617 -7.72 -17.96 -18.52
N ALA A 618 -7.49 -16.64 -18.43
CA ALA A 618 -6.34 -15.99 -19.05
C ALA A 618 -5.01 -16.48 -18.47
N ASP A 619 -4.92 -16.58 -17.12
CA ASP A 619 -3.74 -17.09 -16.43
C ASP A 619 -3.46 -18.58 -16.82
N ASP A 620 -4.49 -19.39 -16.98
CA ASP A 620 -4.36 -20.81 -17.38
C ASP A 620 -4.05 -20.98 -18.86
N ALA A 621 -4.63 -20.15 -19.73
CA ALA A 621 -4.28 -20.12 -21.16
C ALA A 621 -2.81 -19.70 -21.37
N GLY A 622 -2.33 -18.71 -20.63
CA GLY A 622 -0.93 -18.30 -20.64
C GLY A 622 0.05 -19.40 -20.22
N LYS A 623 -0.40 -20.33 -19.37
CA LYS A 623 0.37 -21.53 -18.96
C LYS A 623 0.21 -22.71 -19.92
N GLY A 624 -0.65 -22.61 -20.95
CA GLY A 624 -0.96 -23.70 -21.87
C GLY A 624 -1.90 -24.77 -21.31
N LEU A 625 -2.54 -24.53 -20.15
CA LEU A 625 -3.51 -25.45 -19.52
C LEU A 625 -4.87 -25.40 -20.23
N VAL A 626 -5.21 -24.26 -20.81
CA VAL A 626 -6.39 -24.04 -21.65
C VAL A 626 -5.91 -23.77 -23.09
N GLN A 627 -6.10 -24.70 -24.00
CA GLN A 627 -5.62 -24.59 -25.38
C GLN A 627 -6.67 -23.96 -26.31
N ASP A 628 -7.96 -24.21 -26.06
CA ASP A 628 -9.07 -23.68 -26.84
C ASP A 628 -9.90 -22.70 -26.01
N THR A 629 -9.93 -21.45 -26.45
CA THR A 629 -10.71 -20.37 -25.84
C THR A 629 -11.93 -19.96 -26.67
N ALA A 630 -12.31 -20.71 -27.72
CA ALA A 630 -13.45 -20.37 -28.57
C ALA A 630 -14.77 -20.28 -27.80
N GLY A 631 -14.95 -21.10 -26.76
CA GLY A 631 -16.11 -21.01 -25.86
C GLY A 631 -16.23 -19.68 -25.13
N VAL A 632 -15.12 -18.96 -24.90
CA VAL A 632 -15.10 -17.64 -24.27
C VAL A 632 -15.81 -16.60 -25.15
N ASP A 633 -15.70 -16.71 -26.49
CA ASP A 633 -16.33 -15.76 -27.42
C ASP A 633 -17.86 -15.81 -27.31
N LEU A 634 -18.44 -17.02 -27.21
CA LEU A 634 -19.88 -17.19 -26.99
C LEU A 634 -20.32 -16.61 -25.63
N TRP A 635 -19.52 -16.81 -24.61
CA TRP A 635 -19.80 -16.24 -23.27
C TRP A 635 -19.74 -14.70 -23.29
N CYS A 636 -18.73 -14.12 -23.93
CA CYS A 636 -18.60 -12.68 -24.12
C CYS A 636 -19.77 -12.09 -24.92
N GLN A 637 -20.17 -12.72 -26.02
CA GLN A 637 -21.34 -12.32 -26.82
C GLN A 637 -22.64 -12.36 -26.01
N SER A 638 -22.83 -13.40 -25.19
CA SER A 638 -24.00 -13.54 -24.33
C SER A 638 -24.08 -12.41 -23.27
N ILE A 639 -22.96 -12.10 -22.64
CA ILE A 639 -22.90 -11.01 -21.64
C ILE A 639 -23.13 -9.65 -22.30
N ALA A 640 -22.52 -9.37 -23.45
CA ALA A 640 -22.73 -8.12 -24.18
C ALA A 640 -24.20 -7.94 -24.59
N ALA A 641 -24.82 -9.01 -25.15
CA ALA A 641 -26.22 -9.02 -25.56
C ALA A 641 -27.18 -8.81 -24.37
N GLU A 642 -26.88 -9.40 -23.22
CA GLU A 642 -27.66 -9.24 -22.01
C GLU A 642 -27.62 -7.77 -21.51
N ILE A 643 -26.42 -7.16 -21.47
CA ILE A 643 -26.27 -5.76 -21.04
C ILE A 643 -27.01 -4.82 -21.99
N ALA A 644 -26.88 -5.04 -23.30
CA ALA A 644 -27.51 -4.21 -24.33
C ALA A 644 -29.01 -4.47 -24.51
N GLY A 645 -29.55 -5.58 -24.00
CA GLY A 645 -30.93 -6.04 -24.24
C GLY A 645 -31.19 -6.53 -25.69
N LYS A 646 -30.15 -6.71 -26.51
CA LYS A 646 -30.21 -7.16 -27.93
C LYS A 646 -28.88 -7.77 -28.34
N PRO A 647 -28.84 -8.57 -29.43
CA PRO A 647 -27.56 -9.08 -29.96
C PRO A 647 -26.59 -7.94 -30.28
N VAL A 648 -25.33 -8.11 -29.88
CA VAL A 648 -24.23 -7.17 -30.10
C VAL A 648 -23.07 -7.88 -30.75
N GLU A 649 -22.52 -7.27 -31.79
CA GLU A 649 -21.27 -7.74 -32.39
C GLU A 649 -20.09 -7.20 -31.58
N LEU A 650 -19.20 -8.10 -31.19
CA LEU A 650 -18.02 -7.67 -30.43
C LEU A 650 -17.00 -7.06 -31.40
N PRO A 651 -16.39 -5.91 -31.04
CA PRO A 651 -15.36 -5.29 -31.85
C PRO A 651 -14.08 -6.15 -31.88
N GLU A 652 -13.20 -5.85 -32.84
CA GLU A 652 -11.85 -6.39 -32.84
C GLU A 652 -11.16 -6.17 -31.49
N PRO A 653 -10.39 -7.15 -31.02
CA PRO A 653 -9.71 -7.04 -29.75
C PRO A 653 -8.78 -5.82 -29.69
N TYR A 654 -8.79 -5.13 -28.56
CA TYR A 654 -7.83 -4.06 -28.29
C TYR A 654 -6.39 -4.60 -28.45
N SER A 655 -5.63 -4.00 -29.35
CA SER A 655 -4.19 -4.20 -29.47
C SER A 655 -3.48 -3.08 -28.71
N ALA A 656 -2.53 -3.45 -27.83
CA ALA A 656 -1.72 -2.47 -27.14
C ALA A 656 -0.92 -1.62 -28.13
N GLU A 657 -0.79 -0.31 -27.87
CA GLU A 657 0.11 0.56 -28.61
C GLU A 657 1.55 0.05 -28.51
N GLU A 658 2.37 0.37 -29.50
CA GLU A 658 3.78 -0.03 -29.53
C GLU A 658 4.52 0.39 -28.25
N GLY A 659 5.11 -0.57 -27.55
CA GLY A 659 5.78 -0.34 -26.24
C GLY A 659 4.89 -0.47 -24.99
N ALA A 660 3.57 -0.71 -25.14
CA ALA A 660 2.69 -1.07 -24.03
C ALA A 660 2.70 -2.59 -23.77
N GLU A 661 2.54 -2.98 -22.50
CA GLU A 661 2.43 -4.39 -22.10
C GLU A 661 1.15 -4.99 -22.72
N ALA A 662 1.28 -6.03 -23.55
CA ALA A 662 0.14 -6.70 -24.18
C ALA A 662 -0.77 -7.31 -23.11
N LEU A 663 -2.07 -7.11 -23.23
CA LEU A 663 -3.05 -7.73 -22.33
C LEU A 663 -3.42 -9.12 -22.81
N PRO A 664 -3.71 -10.09 -21.90
CA PRO A 664 -4.16 -11.42 -22.28
C PRO A 664 -5.42 -11.35 -23.16
N PRO A 665 -5.43 -12.01 -24.34
CA PRO A 665 -6.54 -11.89 -25.31
C PRO A 665 -7.92 -12.23 -24.72
N VAL A 666 -8.01 -13.26 -23.89
CA VAL A 666 -9.23 -13.68 -23.21
C VAL A 666 -9.82 -12.56 -22.36
N LEU A 667 -8.96 -11.87 -21.61
CA LEU A 667 -9.40 -10.79 -20.72
C LEU A 667 -9.80 -9.53 -21.50
N VAL A 668 -9.09 -9.24 -22.59
CA VAL A 668 -9.45 -8.15 -23.51
C VAL A 668 -10.85 -8.38 -24.11
N LYS A 669 -11.16 -9.59 -24.56
CA LYS A 669 -12.49 -9.95 -25.07
C LYS A 669 -13.59 -9.76 -24.02
N GLY A 670 -13.34 -10.17 -22.77
CA GLY A 670 -14.30 -9.98 -21.70
C GLY A 670 -14.57 -8.51 -21.36
N LEU A 671 -13.54 -7.68 -21.34
CA LEU A 671 -13.70 -6.24 -21.15
C LEU A 671 -14.40 -5.60 -22.36
N ALA A 672 -14.06 -5.99 -23.60
CA ALA A 672 -14.75 -5.56 -24.81
C ALA A 672 -16.25 -5.87 -24.75
N ALA A 673 -16.63 -7.03 -24.22
CA ALA A 673 -18.04 -7.40 -24.05
C ALA A 673 -18.80 -6.45 -23.11
N LEU A 674 -18.17 -6.02 -21.99
CA LEU A 674 -18.78 -5.03 -21.09
C LEU A 674 -18.92 -3.67 -21.78
N PHE A 675 -17.86 -3.20 -22.45
CA PHE A 675 -17.87 -1.92 -23.16
C PHE A 675 -18.89 -1.91 -24.29
N SER A 676 -18.95 -2.96 -25.11
CA SER A 676 -19.92 -3.06 -26.22
C SER A 676 -21.37 -3.16 -25.75
N GLY A 677 -21.59 -3.83 -24.61
CA GLY A 677 -22.93 -3.96 -24.02
C GLY A 677 -23.51 -2.62 -23.55
N VAL A 678 -22.69 -1.70 -23.08
CA VAL A 678 -23.13 -0.36 -22.61
C VAL A 678 -23.06 0.71 -23.67
N THR A 679 -22.38 0.50 -24.81
CA THR A 679 -22.30 1.49 -25.88
C THR A 679 -23.66 1.62 -26.56
N PRO A 680 -24.31 2.81 -26.60
CA PRO A 680 -25.50 2.99 -27.43
C PRO A 680 -25.09 2.72 -28.87
N LEU A 681 -25.79 1.78 -29.55
CA LEU A 681 -25.63 1.65 -30.99
C LEU A 681 -26.11 2.96 -31.62
N THR A 682 -25.18 3.76 -32.12
CA THR A 682 -25.50 4.83 -33.04
C THR A 682 -26.17 4.18 -34.25
N ASN A 683 -27.47 4.40 -34.40
CA ASN A 683 -28.21 4.02 -35.63
C ASN A 683 -27.68 4.81 -36.82
#